data_fe67a093ed920d0f5c2d97890f6201e1
#
_entry.id   fe67a093ed920d0f5c2d97890f6201e1
#
_cell.length_a   1.000
_cell.length_b   1.000
_cell.length_c   1.000
_cell.angle_alpha   90.00
_cell.angle_beta   90.00
_cell.angle_gamma   90.00
#
_symmetry.space_group_name_H-M   'P 1'
#
loop_
_entity.id
_entity.type
_entity.pdbx_description
1 polymer ?
#
loop_
_entity_poly.entity_id
_entity_poly.type
_entity_poly.pdbx_seq_one_letter_code
_entity_poly.pdbx_strand_id
1 'polypeptide(L)'
;MVLKDSTVFGFDAGAAIGHSMKIFTFSLILFASLGVLGLTTEIKPQTPLTWPELQRKAARFGIVLTLPKFENSSEEIAQSTDAAIAKANAALGAIGGLDPKKVTFRNTVRALDDLQSDISQVINRIGLLSQVHPEPRVRDAAIDATQKFNDWGVSVDYRKDVYKAVKSFAATNPKLQGEDKRLFEDQMRSYKRAGLDLPEDKQKEVENLRKELGKTETLFQINLNNAAAPVKLSRAEFEGVPDSLLGKFRTGEEEYSVDANVTFQFLLVMENAANEETRKKVYLARDNRAREKNLANLKKMIQLRSEIARTLGYGSWADYETEVRMAKNGATALAFLERLKTGLEPRFRAELDEFKRIKAASKGSTTPEVNIWDWWYCAEKLRQEKYQVDAEALRVYFPYEKVLQGMFNIYERIFGIQIQEVNPPSKYSPDLRLYAVIDKNSGAPLGMFYMDMFPRAGKYNHFANFSIIDGKRLEDGRYQRPTTSLICNFPPPAKDGPSLMTHEDVTTIFHEFGHAMHAILTQAKYVRFAGTNVPQDFVEAPSQMLEYFTWDKKVLDSFAADYRDPSKKIPPEILTQLRAADLATKGCFYRRQLSFAILDLTLHSGLTADQLNDLNAFSNKILGEVFLPPDPGTATVASFGHITNYSAGYYGYAWADAIASDMASVFQRAPDGFLDTKIGRKLRDEIYAQGNSRDVSISIEGFLGRKQSIEPFLKHVGIE
;
A
#
# COMPACT_ATOMS: atom_id res chain seq x y z
N MET A 1 15.51 0.07 8.09
CA MET A 1 14.86 0.09 6.75
C MET A 1 13.81 -1.02 6.77
N VAL A 2 12.57 -0.66 7.04
CA VAL A 2 11.46 -1.61 7.20
C VAL A 2 10.89 -1.88 5.82
N LEU A 3 10.82 -3.17 5.44
CA LEU A 3 10.01 -3.61 4.31
C LEU A 3 8.56 -3.17 4.59
N LYS A 4 8.04 -2.28 3.77
CA LYS A 4 6.66 -1.81 3.86
C LYS A 4 5.75 -2.93 3.40
N ASP A 5 5.09 -3.61 4.34
CA ASP A 5 3.89 -4.39 4.02
C ASP A 5 2.75 -3.39 3.76
N SER A 6 2.57 -3.06 2.49
CA SER A 6 1.36 -2.41 2.02
C SER A 6 0.24 -3.45 1.94
N THR A 7 -0.37 -3.78 3.08
CA THR A 7 -1.64 -4.49 3.09
C THR A 7 -2.76 -3.51 2.78
N VAL A 8 -2.94 -3.21 1.51
CA VAL A 8 -4.19 -2.66 1.00
C VAL A 8 -5.25 -3.76 1.13
N PHE A 9 -6.39 -3.43 1.70
CA PHE A 9 -7.54 -4.33 1.80
C PHE A 9 -8.05 -4.68 0.39
N GLY A 10 -7.60 -5.80 -0.17
CA GLY A 10 -8.19 -6.41 -1.34
C GLY A 10 -9.40 -7.26 -0.93
N PHE A 11 -10.57 -6.93 -1.43
CA PHE A 11 -11.70 -7.84 -1.43
C PHE A 11 -11.45 -8.92 -2.49
N ASP A 12 -11.19 -10.13 -2.05
CA ASP A 12 -10.96 -11.28 -2.93
C ASP A 12 -12.33 -11.91 -3.29
N ALA A 13 -12.78 -11.66 -4.52
CA ALA A 13 -13.94 -12.35 -5.09
C ALA A 13 -13.45 -13.51 -5.94
N GLY A 14 -13.42 -14.71 -5.36
CA GLY A 14 -13.04 -15.95 -6.05
C GLY A 14 -14.09 -16.42 -7.05
N ALA A 15 -13.67 -16.59 -8.30
CA ALA A 15 -14.45 -17.13 -9.38
C ALA A 15 -14.79 -18.62 -9.21
N ALA A 16 -16.04 -18.99 -9.43
CA ALA A 16 -16.45 -20.37 -9.62
C ALA A 16 -16.89 -20.61 -11.07
N ILE A 17 -16.25 -21.58 -11.72
CA ILE A 17 -16.53 -22.05 -13.07
C ILE A 17 -17.67 -23.09 -12.98
N GLY A 18 -18.70 -22.91 -13.76
CA GLY A 18 -19.74 -23.94 -13.99
C GLY A 18 -20.08 -24.05 -15.48
N HIS A 19 -19.77 -25.20 -16.06
CA HIS A 19 -20.06 -25.57 -17.45
C HIS A 19 -21.55 -25.73 -17.71
N SER A 20 -22.05 -25.23 -18.82
CA SER A 20 -23.03 -25.98 -19.63
C SER A 20 -22.97 -25.59 -21.11
N MET A 21 -22.76 -26.59 -21.90
CA MET A 21 -22.63 -26.56 -23.36
C MET A 21 -24.03 -26.67 -24.00
N LYS A 22 -24.35 -25.79 -24.92
CA LYS A 22 -25.31 -26.12 -26.01
C LYS A 22 -24.89 -25.46 -27.31
N ILE A 23 -24.72 -26.32 -28.29
CA ILE A 23 -24.41 -26.08 -29.70
C ILE A 23 -25.67 -25.54 -30.41
N PHE A 24 -25.54 -24.51 -31.22
CA PHE A 24 -26.37 -24.30 -32.41
C PHE A 24 -25.59 -23.69 -33.58
N THR A 25 -25.90 -24.24 -34.74
CA THR A 25 -25.21 -24.16 -36.02
C THR A 25 -25.74 -23.00 -36.90
N PHE A 26 -24.81 -22.38 -37.62
CA PHE A 26 -24.88 -21.73 -38.96
C PHE A 26 -26.14 -21.03 -39.49
N SER A 27 -25.98 -19.80 -39.92
CA SER A 27 -26.36 -19.35 -41.27
C SER A 27 -25.58 -18.11 -41.69
N LEU A 28 -24.93 -18.21 -42.80
CA LEU A 28 -24.19 -17.18 -43.56
C LEU A 28 -25.18 -16.33 -44.29
N ILE A 29 -25.15 -14.99 -44.15
CA ILE A 29 -25.71 -14.05 -45.14
C ILE A 29 -24.70 -12.96 -45.38
N LEU A 30 -24.28 -12.89 -46.62
CA LEU A 30 -23.41 -11.89 -47.26
C LEU A 30 -24.24 -10.61 -47.53
N PHE A 31 -23.81 -9.46 -47.06
CA PHE A 31 -24.21 -8.17 -47.66
C PHE A 31 -23.02 -7.24 -47.79
N ALA A 32 -22.94 -6.70 -48.97
CA ALA A 32 -21.84 -5.87 -49.45
C ALA A 32 -21.90 -4.42 -48.97
N SER A 33 -20.77 -3.94 -48.59
CA SER A 33 -20.16 -2.62 -48.59
C SER A 33 -20.98 -1.38 -48.99
N LEU A 34 -20.95 -0.38 -48.13
CA LEU A 34 -20.74 1.03 -48.49
C LEU A 34 -19.86 1.70 -47.43
N GLY A 35 -18.74 2.23 -47.87
CA GLY A 35 -17.70 2.78 -47.01
C GLY A 35 -18.09 4.12 -46.38
N VAL A 36 -17.81 4.21 -45.09
CA VAL A 36 -17.58 5.47 -44.41
C VAL A 36 -16.15 5.41 -43.88
N LEU A 37 -15.27 6.22 -44.46
CA LEU A 37 -13.91 6.44 -43.94
C LEU A 37 -14.01 7.12 -42.58
N GLY A 38 -14.11 6.33 -41.53
CA GLY A 38 -13.75 6.74 -40.20
C GLY A 38 -12.24 6.51 -40.00
N LEU A 39 -11.49 7.58 -39.84
CA LEU A 39 -10.08 7.56 -39.48
C LEU A 39 -9.93 6.93 -38.09
N THR A 40 -9.97 5.61 -38.01
CA THR A 40 -9.38 4.87 -36.89
C THR A 40 -7.88 4.88 -37.13
N THR A 41 -7.16 5.76 -36.46
CA THR A 41 -5.72 5.63 -36.35
C THR A 41 -5.43 4.31 -35.62
N GLU A 42 -5.22 3.22 -36.34
CA GLU A 42 -4.56 2.02 -35.84
C GLU A 42 -3.20 2.48 -35.34
N ILE A 43 -3.04 2.49 -34.00
CA ILE A 43 -1.74 2.66 -33.38
C ILE A 43 -0.95 1.41 -33.76
N LYS A 44 -0.07 1.53 -34.76
CA LYS A 44 0.89 0.45 -35.07
C LYS A 44 1.64 0.12 -33.80
N PRO A 45 1.75 -1.17 -33.40
CA PRO A 45 2.55 -1.57 -32.26
C PRO A 45 3.97 -1.02 -32.49
N GLN A 46 4.41 -0.14 -31.58
CA GLN A 46 5.76 0.38 -31.63
C GLN A 46 6.72 -0.79 -31.42
N THR A 47 7.73 -0.92 -32.26
CA THR A 47 8.79 -1.92 -32.07
C THR A 47 9.46 -1.64 -30.73
N PRO A 48 9.58 -2.65 -29.83
CA PRO A 48 10.24 -2.47 -28.55
C PRO A 48 11.67 -1.94 -28.75
N LEU A 49 12.05 -1.00 -27.89
CA LEU A 49 13.44 -0.50 -27.87
C LEU A 49 14.40 -1.63 -27.47
N THR A 50 15.57 -1.65 -28.09
CA THR A 50 16.66 -2.47 -27.60
C THR A 50 17.34 -1.76 -26.42
N TRP A 51 17.90 -2.54 -25.50
CA TRP A 51 18.64 -1.99 -24.35
C TRP A 51 19.79 -1.05 -24.78
N PRO A 52 20.64 -1.38 -25.78
CA PRO A 52 21.68 -0.47 -26.24
C PRO A 52 21.15 0.86 -26.83
N GLU A 53 20.00 0.85 -27.48
CA GLU A 53 19.39 2.09 -27.98
C GLU A 53 18.94 3.00 -26.84
N LEU A 54 18.30 2.42 -25.83
CA LEU A 54 17.87 3.16 -24.64
C LEU A 54 19.08 3.74 -23.87
N GLN A 55 20.17 2.96 -23.73
CA GLN A 55 21.41 3.45 -23.09
C GLN A 55 22.06 4.60 -23.86
N ARG A 56 22.15 4.49 -25.19
CA ARG A 56 22.67 5.59 -26.04
C ARG A 56 21.83 6.84 -25.90
N LYS A 57 20.51 6.70 -25.82
CA LYS A 57 19.58 7.80 -25.59
C LYS A 57 19.85 8.44 -24.22
N ALA A 58 19.97 7.65 -23.15
CA ALA A 58 20.24 8.12 -21.80
C ALA A 58 21.58 8.90 -21.69
N ALA A 59 22.63 8.39 -22.29
CA ALA A 59 23.96 9.00 -22.27
C ALA A 59 23.97 10.45 -22.81
N ARG A 60 23.14 10.77 -23.81
CA ARG A 60 23.03 12.12 -24.37
C ARG A 60 22.54 13.17 -23.37
N PHE A 61 21.87 12.72 -22.31
CA PHE A 61 21.31 13.59 -21.27
C PHE A 61 22.07 13.49 -19.95
N GLY A 62 23.24 12.86 -19.92
CA GLY A 62 23.94 12.61 -18.65
C GLY A 62 23.16 11.72 -17.69
N ILE A 63 22.39 10.79 -18.23
CA ILE A 63 21.54 9.87 -17.47
C ILE A 63 22.20 8.49 -17.42
N VAL A 64 22.18 7.89 -16.24
CA VAL A 64 22.56 6.49 -16.02
C VAL A 64 21.31 5.65 -15.86
N LEU A 65 21.16 4.64 -16.70
CA LEU A 65 20.19 3.58 -16.57
C LEU A 65 20.90 2.28 -16.22
N THR A 66 20.45 1.63 -15.18
CA THR A 66 20.99 0.35 -14.72
C THR A 66 19.90 -0.69 -14.74
N LEU A 67 20.17 -1.87 -15.33
CA LEU A 67 19.27 -3.01 -15.22
C LEU A 67 19.69 -3.88 -14.03
N PRO A 68 18.73 -4.40 -13.25
CA PRO A 68 19.02 -5.40 -12.25
C PRO A 68 19.50 -6.69 -12.93
N LYS A 69 20.54 -7.31 -12.38
CA LYS A 69 20.90 -8.69 -12.69
C LYS A 69 20.23 -9.56 -11.63
N PHE A 70 19.14 -10.22 -12.01
CA PHE A 70 18.41 -11.10 -11.10
C PHE A 70 19.22 -12.39 -10.86
N GLU A 71 19.32 -12.78 -9.61
CA GLU A 71 19.91 -14.03 -9.17
C GLU A 71 18.97 -15.20 -9.50
N ASN A 72 19.53 -16.34 -9.94
CA ASN A 72 18.78 -17.51 -10.37
C ASN A 72 19.14 -18.77 -9.55
N SER A 73 19.98 -18.66 -8.54
CA SER A 73 20.31 -19.75 -7.63
C SER A 73 20.50 -19.27 -6.20
N SER A 74 20.42 -20.19 -5.23
CA SER A 74 20.67 -19.92 -3.82
C SER A 74 22.10 -19.41 -3.58
N GLU A 75 23.06 -19.92 -4.33
CA GLU A 75 24.47 -19.56 -4.26
C GLU A 75 24.69 -18.12 -4.74
N GLU A 76 24.03 -17.71 -5.84
CA GLU A 76 24.10 -16.33 -6.33
C GLU A 76 23.48 -15.35 -5.32
N ILE A 77 22.35 -15.71 -4.68
CA ILE A 77 21.74 -14.91 -3.60
C ILE A 77 22.71 -14.73 -2.45
N ALA A 78 23.32 -15.82 -1.97
CA ALA A 78 24.27 -15.76 -0.85
C ALA A 78 25.50 -14.91 -1.21
N GLN A 79 26.09 -15.11 -2.39
CA GLN A 79 27.25 -14.34 -2.87
C GLN A 79 26.93 -12.86 -3.02
N SER A 80 25.81 -12.49 -3.61
CA SER A 80 25.38 -11.08 -3.74
C SER A 80 25.18 -10.42 -2.38
N THR A 81 24.57 -11.15 -1.42
CA THR A 81 24.33 -10.67 -0.05
C THR A 81 25.64 -10.42 0.69
N ASP A 82 26.55 -11.40 0.68
CA ASP A 82 27.82 -11.32 1.39
C ASP A 82 28.72 -10.23 0.82
N ALA A 83 28.80 -10.14 -0.51
CA ALA A 83 29.56 -9.09 -1.19
C ALA A 83 29.02 -7.70 -0.91
N ALA A 84 27.69 -7.52 -0.89
CA ALA A 84 27.06 -6.25 -0.57
C ALA A 84 27.34 -5.80 0.87
N ILE A 85 27.18 -6.70 1.85
CA ILE A 85 27.47 -6.43 3.26
C ILE A 85 28.96 -6.13 3.46
N ALA A 86 29.86 -6.90 2.85
CA ALA A 86 31.31 -6.67 2.96
C ALA A 86 31.71 -5.30 2.39
N LYS A 87 31.18 -4.95 1.20
CA LYS A 87 31.41 -3.62 0.58
C LYS A 87 30.89 -2.50 1.48
N ALA A 88 29.69 -2.65 2.01
CA ALA A 88 29.08 -1.65 2.90
C ALA A 88 29.88 -1.48 4.20
N ASN A 89 30.34 -2.59 4.82
CA ASN A 89 31.17 -2.54 6.01
C ASN A 89 32.53 -1.85 5.76
N ALA A 90 33.13 -2.09 4.61
CA ALA A 90 34.37 -1.40 4.22
C ALA A 90 34.15 0.13 4.09
N ALA A 91 33.05 0.55 3.45
CA ALA A 91 32.70 1.96 3.34
C ALA A 91 32.41 2.61 4.71
N LEU A 92 31.65 1.92 5.58
CA LEU A 92 31.41 2.36 6.95
C LEU A 92 32.71 2.47 7.76
N GLY A 93 33.62 1.49 7.59
CA GLY A 93 34.95 1.54 8.21
C GLY A 93 35.79 2.72 7.73
N ALA A 94 35.74 3.05 6.44
CA ALA A 94 36.40 4.22 5.88
C ALA A 94 35.86 5.54 6.46
N ILE A 95 34.53 5.66 6.63
CA ILE A 95 33.90 6.83 7.26
C ILE A 95 34.26 6.90 8.74
N GLY A 96 34.17 5.79 9.48
CA GLY A 96 34.47 5.72 10.92
C GLY A 96 35.96 5.97 11.26
N GLY A 97 36.88 5.65 10.32
CA GLY A 97 38.30 5.88 10.44
C GLY A 97 38.79 7.27 10.02
N LEU A 98 37.88 8.20 9.65
CA LEU A 98 38.27 9.56 9.26
C LEU A 98 38.94 10.34 10.41
N ASP A 99 40.02 11.05 10.08
CA ASP A 99 40.59 12.06 10.97
C ASP A 99 39.53 13.16 11.24
N PRO A 100 39.17 13.44 12.50
CA PRO A 100 38.20 14.48 12.84
C PRO A 100 38.49 15.86 12.25
N LYS A 101 39.73 16.15 11.89
CA LYS A 101 40.15 17.42 11.24
C LYS A 101 39.90 17.41 9.72
N LYS A 102 39.63 16.26 9.12
CA LYS A 102 39.47 16.09 7.66
C LYS A 102 38.03 15.73 7.26
N VAL A 103 37.10 15.75 8.20
CA VAL A 103 35.69 15.47 7.92
C VAL A 103 35.06 16.58 7.10
N THR A 104 34.26 16.19 6.12
CA THR A 104 33.50 17.08 5.23
C THR A 104 32.12 16.49 5.00
N PHE A 105 31.17 17.28 4.50
CA PHE A 105 29.86 16.78 4.07
C PHE A 105 29.99 15.62 3.08
N ARG A 106 30.92 15.72 2.14
CA ARG A 106 31.16 14.73 1.07
C ARG A 106 31.60 13.37 1.62
N ASN A 107 32.60 13.36 2.54
CA ASN A 107 33.16 12.10 3.04
C ASN A 107 32.44 11.53 4.29
N THR A 108 31.39 12.20 4.78
CA THR A 108 30.55 11.76 5.90
C THR A 108 29.10 11.56 5.45
N VAL A 109 28.29 12.60 5.50
CA VAL A 109 26.82 12.52 5.29
C VAL A 109 26.47 12.05 3.87
N ARG A 110 27.12 12.63 2.83
CA ARG A 110 26.91 12.18 1.46
C ARG A 110 27.40 10.76 1.23
N ALA A 111 28.55 10.40 1.79
CA ALA A 111 29.10 9.04 1.67
C ALA A 111 28.15 7.98 2.27
N LEU A 112 27.39 8.33 3.33
CA LEU A 112 26.34 7.47 3.88
C LEU A 112 25.14 7.30 2.93
N ASP A 113 24.71 8.37 2.26
CA ASP A 113 23.65 8.28 1.23
C ASP A 113 24.13 7.48 0.00
N ASP A 114 25.38 7.64 -0.41
CA ASP A 114 25.98 6.87 -1.50
C ASP A 114 26.05 5.37 -1.16
N LEU A 115 26.48 5.04 0.07
CA LEU A 115 26.46 3.67 0.59
C LEU A 115 25.04 3.10 0.65
N GLN A 116 24.07 3.87 1.16
CA GLN A 116 22.66 3.48 1.19
C GLN A 116 22.15 3.16 -0.21
N SER A 117 22.49 3.98 -1.20
CA SER A 117 22.11 3.73 -2.60
C SER A 117 22.70 2.42 -3.14
N ASP A 118 23.97 2.16 -2.86
CA ASP A 118 24.65 0.95 -3.34
C ASP A 118 24.07 -0.32 -2.75
N ILE A 119 23.86 -0.35 -1.43
CA ILE A 119 23.36 -1.54 -0.77
C ILE A 119 21.84 -1.75 -1.00
N SER A 120 21.06 -0.66 -1.10
CA SER A 120 19.61 -0.75 -1.37
C SER A 120 19.32 -1.46 -2.69
N GLN A 121 20.15 -1.28 -3.72
CA GLN A 121 19.95 -1.97 -5.00
C GLN A 121 20.01 -3.51 -4.85
N VAL A 122 20.82 -4.02 -3.93
CA VAL A 122 20.91 -5.45 -3.65
C VAL A 122 19.78 -5.89 -2.74
N ILE A 123 19.54 -5.16 -1.65
CA ILE A 123 18.45 -5.44 -0.70
C ILE A 123 17.09 -5.47 -1.42
N ASN A 124 16.79 -4.45 -2.21
CA ASN A 124 15.52 -4.32 -2.92
C ASN A 124 15.32 -5.45 -3.93
N ARG A 125 16.36 -5.78 -4.70
CA ARG A 125 16.32 -6.85 -5.69
C ARG A 125 16.13 -8.21 -5.04
N ILE A 126 16.87 -8.53 -3.99
CA ILE A 126 16.73 -9.79 -3.25
C ILE A 126 15.37 -9.84 -2.54
N GLY A 127 14.93 -8.74 -1.93
CA GLY A 127 13.59 -8.61 -1.37
C GLY A 127 12.49 -8.86 -2.39
N LEU A 128 12.62 -8.34 -3.62
CA LEU A 128 11.69 -8.66 -4.70
C LEU A 128 11.72 -10.16 -5.05
N LEU A 129 12.90 -10.77 -5.22
CA LEU A 129 13.03 -12.18 -5.57
C LEU A 129 12.43 -13.11 -4.50
N SER A 130 12.48 -12.77 -3.22
CA SER A 130 11.82 -13.50 -2.15
C SER A 130 10.30 -13.58 -2.32
N GLN A 131 9.71 -12.62 -3.04
CA GLN A 131 8.27 -12.50 -3.24
C GLN A 131 7.79 -13.05 -4.61
N VAL A 132 8.68 -13.15 -5.61
CA VAL A 132 8.21 -13.37 -6.98
C VAL A 132 8.99 -14.44 -7.77
N HIS A 133 10.13 -14.94 -7.28
CA HIS A 133 10.92 -15.87 -8.07
C HIS A 133 10.18 -17.20 -8.26
N PRO A 134 10.14 -17.80 -9.49
CA PRO A 134 9.42 -19.06 -9.72
C PRO A 134 9.99 -20.23 -8.92
N GLU A 135 11.33 -20.30 -8.77
CA GLU A 135 11.99 -21.41 -8.08
C GLU A 135 11.92 -21.25 -6.55
N PRO A 136 11.31 -22.22 -5.80
CA PRO A 136 11.18 -22.13 -4.34
C PRO A 136 12.52 -21.95 -3.62
N ARG A 137 13.57 -22.68 -4.01
CA ARG A 137 14.90 -22.58 -3.37
C ARG A 137 15.51 -21.19 -3.46
N VAL A 138 15.25 -20.46 -4.55
CA VAL A 138 15.72 -19.07 -4.69
C VAL A 138 14.93 -18.14 -3.78
N ARG A 139 13.59 -18.35 -3.67
CA ARG A 139 12.77 -17.57 -2.72
C ARG A 139 13.21 -17.78 -1.28
N ASP A 140 13.41 -19.02 -0.87
CA ASP A 140 13.85 -19.37 0.49
C ASP A 140 15.21 -18.74 0.81
N ALA A 141 16.19 -18.86 -0.09
CA ALA A 141 17.47 -18.20 0.06
C ALA A 141 17.37 -16.67 0.11
N ALA A 142 16.44 -16.08 -0.65
CA ALA A 142 16.21 -14.63 -0.64
C ALA A 142 15.52 -14.17 0.66
N ILE A 143 14.66 -14.99 1.27
CA ILE A 143 14.09 -14.75 2.60
C ILE A 143 15.20 -14.73 3.65
N ASP A 144 16.07 -15.75 3.67
CA ASP A 144 17.19 -15.83 4.59
C ASP A 144 18.16 -14.63 4.43
N ALA A 145 18.43 -14.26 3.18
CA ALA A 145 19.25 -13.10 2.86
C ALA A 145 18.61 -11.77 3.34
N THR A 146 17.29 -11.63 3.21
CA THR A 146 16.55 -10.48 3.72
C THR A 146 16.68 -10.37 5.23
N GLN A 147 16.58 -11.50 5.96
CA GLN A 147 16.81 -11.52 7.40
C GLN A 147 18.25 -11.08 7.74
N LYS A 148 19.23 -11.58 7.00
CA LYS A 148 20.65 -11.20 7.19
C LYS A 148 20.89 -9.70 6.95
N PHE A 149 20.23 -9.09 5.96
CA PHE A 149 20.28 -7.64 5.74
C PHE A 149 19.62 -6.87 6.88
N ASN A 150 18.51 -7.35 7.44
CA ASN A 150 17.84 -6.72 8.58
C ASN A 150 18.75 -6.72 9.81
N ASP A 151 19.35 -7.87 10.12
CA ASP A 151 20.29 -8.00 11.26
C ASP A 151 21.52 -7.10 11.09
N TRP A 152 22.06 -7.04 9.87
CA TRP A 152 23.15 -6.13 9.52
C TRP A 152 22.72 -4.66 9.68
N GLY A 153 21.54 -4.27 9.19
CA GLY A 153 21.01 -2.92 9.28
C GLY A 153 20.91 -2.43 10.73
N VAL A 154 20.40 -3.29 11.63
CA VAL A 154 20.39 -2.98 13.07
C VAL A 154 21.79 -2.70 13.59
N SER A 155 22.80 -3.48 13.18
CA SER A 155 24.19 -3.26 13.62
C SER A 155 24.79 -1.94 13.14
N VAL A 156 24.37 -1.47 11.97
CA VAL A 156 24.82 -0.19 11.37
C VAL A 156 24.31 0.99 12.17
N ASP A 157 23.07 0.94 12.64
CA ASP A 157 22.47 2.03 13.42
C ASP A 157 23.24 2.35 14.70
N TYR A 158 23.99 1.38 15.23
CA TYR A 158 24.80 1.52 16.46
C TYR A 158 26.30 1.69 16.20
N ARG A 159 26.74 2.02 14.97
CA ARG A 159 28.16 2.27 14.63
C ARG A 159 28.64 3.59 15.24
N LYS A 160 29.21 3.49 16.47
CA LYS A 160 29.73 4.64 17.24
C LYS A 160 30.86 5.40 16.52
N ASP A 161 31.69 4.70 15.76
CA ASP A 161 32.77 5.30 14.97
C ASP A 161 32.23 6.18 13.84
N VAL A 162 31.23 5.69 13.09
CA VAL A 162 30.55 6.45 12.04
C VAL A 162 29.84 7.67 12.63
N TYR A 163 29.10 7.48 13.74
CA TYR A 163 28.46 8.58 14.45
C TYR A 163 29.46 9.66 14.87
N LYS A 164 30.65 9.27 15.43
CA LYS A 164 31.70 10.21 15.81
C LYS A 164 32.21 11.04 14.61
N ALA A 165 32.39 10.41 13.44
CA ALA A 165 32.82 11.11 12.24
C ALA A 165 31.78 12.17 11.82
N VAL A 166 30.49 11.82 11.77
CA VAL A 166 29.40 12.75 11.43
C VAL A 166 29.24 13.85 12.49
N LYS A 167 29.37 13.51 13.77
CA LYS A 167 29.34 14.48 14.88
C LYS A 167 30.53 15.47 14.81
N SER A 168 31.72 14.98 14.43
CA SER A 168 32.89 15.87 14.20
C SER A 168 32.64 16.84 13.04
N PHE A 169 31.97 16.38 11.98
CA PHE A 169 31.52 17.27 10.91
C PHE A 169 30.50 18.29 11.42
N ALA A 170 29.48 17.86 12.21
CA ALA A 170 28.50 18.75 12.81
C ALA A 170 29.14 19.86 13.66
N ALA A 171 30.25 19.55 14.39
CA ALA A 171 30.99 20.49 15.22
C ALA A 171 31.69 21.60 14.40
N THR A 172 31.88 21.42 13.10
CA THR A 172 32.40 22.48 12.21
C THR A 172 31.39 23.60 11.92
N ASN A 173 30.15 23.46 12.39
CA ASN A 173 29.01 24.37 12.14
C ASN A 173 28.82 24.67 10.64
N PRO A 174 28.57 23.61 9.81
CA PRO A 174 28.59 23.72 8.36
C PRO A 174 27.39 24.56 7.86
N LYS A 175 27.64 25.43 6.87
CA LYS A 175 26.65 26.29 6.24
C LYS A 175 26.03 25.58 5.03
N LEU A 176 25.17 24.58 5.28
CA LEU A 176 24.47 23.81 4.25
C LEU A 176 23.15 24.47 3.85
N GLN A 177 22.70 24.23 2.61
CA GLN A 177 21.43 24.73 2.07
C GLN A 177 20.67 23.62 1.31
N GLY A 178 19.38 23.82 1.08
CA GLY A 178 18.54 22.91 0.30
C GLY A 178 18.58 21.46 0.79
N GLU A 179 18.69 20.52 -0.15
CA GLU A 179 18.71 19.09 0.16
C GLU A 179 19.95 18.66 0.98
N ASP A 180 21.11 19.35 0.84
CA ASP A 180 22.30 19.04 1.63
C ASP A 180 22.06 19.29 3.12
N LYS A 181 21.43 20.43 3.45
CA LYS A 181 21.00 20.74 4.81
C LYS A 181 20.02 19.71 5.34
N ARG A 182 18.98 19.40 4.53
CA ARG A 182 17.95 18.44 4.90
C ARG A 182 18.53 17.05 5.16
N LEU A 183 19.44 16.56 4.30
CA LEU A 183 20.09 15.26 4.47
C LEU A 183 20.91 15.21 5.76
N PHE A 184 21.64 16.26 6.07
CA PHE A 184 22.42 16.36 7.30
C PHE A 184 21.50 16.38 8.55
N GLU A 185 20.46 17.21 8.55
CA GLU A 185 19.51 17.30 9.66
C GLU A 185 18.78 15.97 9.88
N ASP A 186 18.41 15.30 8.80
CA ASP A 186 17.73 14.01 8.85
C ASP A 186 18.65 12.90 9.39
N GLN A 187 19.91 12.90 8.98
CA GLN A 187 20.92 11.97 9.49
C GLN A 187 21.17 12.18 10.99
N MET A 188 21.28 13.43 11.43
CA MET A 188 21.48 13.75 12.86
C MET A 188 20.24 13.38 13.69
N ARG A 189 19.05 13.59 13.16
CA ARG A 189 17.79 13.15 13.80
C ARG A 189 17.76 11.62 13.92
N SER A 190 18.17 10.88 12.89
CA SER A 190 18.24 9.42 12.95
C SER A 190 19.15 8.93 14.07
N TYR A 191 20.32 9.52 14.25
CA TYR A 191 21.22 9.19 15.37
C TYR A 191 20.62 9.52 16.75
N LYS A 192 19.96 10.67 16.89
CA LYS A 192 19.22 11.03 18.10
C LYS A 192 18.14 10.01 18.41
N ARG A 193 17.34 9.64 17.40
CA ARG A 193 16.27 8.64 17.53
C ARG A 193 16.82 7.24 17.84
N ALA A 194 18.03 6.91 17.42
CA ALA A 194 18.72 5.68 17.82
C ALA A 194 19.29 5.75 19.26
N GLY A 195 19.35 6.95 19.86
CA GLY A 195 19.88 7.18 21.21
C GLY A 195 21.39 7.35 21.28
N LEU A 196 22.09 7.57 20.14
CA LEU A 196 23.56 7.66 20.11
C LEU A 196 24.13 8.95 20.75
N ASP A 197 23.29 9.93 21.02
CA ASP A 197 23.65 11.16 21.74
C ASP A 197 23.47 11.06 23.27
N LEU A 198 22.89 9.95 23.76
CA LEU A 198 22.71 9.68 25.18
C LEU A 198 24.04 9.26 25.86
N PRO A 199 24.12 9.33 27.20
CA PRO A 199 25.16 8.68 27.98
C PRO A 199 25.25 7.17 27.69
N GLU A 200 26.42 6.58 27.83
CA GLU A 200 26.69 5.20 27.38
C GLU A 200 25.81 4.14 28.07
N ASP A 201 25.52 4.32 29.36
CA ASP A 201 24.60 3.50 30.12
C ASP A 201 23.18 3.53 29.54
N LYS A 202 22.69 4.72 29.15
CA LYS A 202 21.39 4.93 28.54
C LYS A 202 21.32 4.40 27.09
N GLN A 203 22.42 4.52 26.33
CA GLN A 203 22.51 3.88 25.00
C GLN A 203 22.28 2.37 25.12
N LYS A 204 22.97 1.71 26.08
CA LYS A 204 22.84 0.26 26.32
C LYS A 204 21.47 -0.13 26.82
N GLU A 205 20.84 0.70 27.65
CA GLU A 205 19.46 0.53 28.10
C GLU A 205 18.50 0.52 26.91
N VAL A 206 18.53 1.55 26.03
CA VAL A 206 17.69 1.63 24.83
C VAL A 206 17.93 0.45 23.89
N GLU A 207 19.19 0.05 23.67
CA GLU A 207 19.53 -1.10 22.85
C GLU A 207 18.88 -2.40 23.38
N ASN A 208 18.97 -2.64 24.69
CA ASN A 208 18.37 -3.80 25.32
C ASN A 208 16.84 -3.79 25.23
N LEU A 209 16.21 -2.64 25.49
CA LEU A 209 14.76 -2.45 25.37
C LEU A 209 14.28 -2.73 23.94
N ARG A 210 14.99 -2.24 22.92
CA ARG A 210 14.66 -2.50 21.50
C ARG A 210 14.80 -3.97 21.13
N LYS A 211 15.84 -4.64 21.58
CA LYS A 211 16.02 -6.10 21.38
C LYS A 211 14.86 -6.89 21.98
N GLU A 212 14.44 -6.52 23.19
CA GLU A 212 13.33 -7.17 23.87
C GLU A 212 11.98 -6.85 23.19
N LEU A 213 11.80 -5.60 22.72
CA LEU A 213 10.64 -5.21 21.94
C LEU A 213 10.53 -6.04 20.64
N GLY A 214 11.59 -6.12 19.86
CA GLY A 214 11.61 -6.89 18.62
C GLY A 214 11.29 -8.38 18.81
N LYS A 215 11.81 -9.00 19.89
CA LYS A 215 11.44 -10.38 20.27
C LYS A 215 9.94 -10.50 20.58
N THR A 216 9.39 -9.54 21.32
CA THR A 216 7.99 -9.56 21.74
C THR A 216 7.06 -9.35 20.54
N GLU A 217 7.42 -8.45 19.63
CA GLU A 217 6.70 -8.21 18.36
C GLU A 217 6.71 -9.46 17.46
N THR A 218 7.86 -10.10 17.33
CA THR A 218 7.98 -11.38 16.60
C THR A 218 7.09 -12.46 17.20
N LEU A 219 7.09 -12.62 18.53
CA LEU A 219 6.24 -13.58 19.20
C LEU A 219 4.75 -13.27 19.03
N PHE A 220 4.36 -11.99 19.09
CA PHE A 220 2.99 -11.57 18.83
C PHE A 220 2.54 -11.99 17.42
N GLN A 221 3.36 -11.73 16.41
CA GLN A 221 3.06 -12.07 15.03
C GLN A 221 3.04 -13.59 14.79
N ILE A 222 3.99 -14.34 15.35
CA ILE A 222 4.00 -15.81 15.27
C ILE A 222 2.73 -16.39 15.90
N ASN A 223 2.32 -15.89 17.07
CA ASN A 223 1.09 -16.36 17.71
C ASN A 223 -0.14 -16.08 16.85
N LEU A 224 -0.18 -14.93 16.19
CA LEU A 224 -1.30 -14.56 15.28
C LEU A 224 -1.32 -15.42 14.02
N ASN A 225 -0.16 -15.65 13.40
CA ASN A 225 -0.06 -16.46 12.18
C ASN A 225 -0.42 -17.94 12.44
N ASN A 226 -0.10 -18.44 13.62
CA ASN A 226 -0.39 -19.82 14.04
C ASN A 226 -1.78 -19.99 14.69
N ALA A 227 -2.53 -18.92 14.85
CA ALA A 227 -3.85 -18.98 15.48
C ALA A 227 -4.88 -19.46 14.44
N ALA A 228 -5.20 -20.75 14.49
CA ALA A 228 -6.36 -21.29 13.78
C ALA A 228 -7.65 -20.87 14.50
N ALA A 229 -8.69 -20.56 13.72
CA ALA A 229 -10.01 -20.23 14.25
C ALA A 229 -11.12 -21.07 13.54
N PRO A 230 -11.02 -22.43 13.58
CA PRO A 230 -12.00 -23.29 12.93
C PRO A 230 -13.35 -23.24 13.65
N VAL A 231 -14.41 -23.04 12.88
CA VAL A 231 -15.79 -23.03 13.36
C VAL A 231 -16.56 -24.12 12.63
N LYS A 232 -17.06 -25.10 13.39
CA LYS A 232 -17.94 -26.13 12.86
C LYS A 232 -19.36 -25.57 12.76
N LEU A 233 -19.97 -25.75 11.60
CA LEU A 233 -21.29 -25.26 11.25
C LEU A 233 -22.09 -26.39 10.57
N SER A 234 -23.38 -26.45 10.84
CA SER A 234 -24.34 -27.30 10.12
C SER A 234 -24.80 -26.64 8.82
N ARG A 235 -25.42 -27.40 7.93
CA ARG A 235 -26.00 -26.84 6.69
C ARG A 235 -27.02 -25.72 6.96
N ALA A 236 -27.84 -25.88 8.03
CA ALA A 236 -28.83 -24.87 8.40
C ALA A 236 -28.20 -23.55 8.85
N GLU A 237 -27.04 -23.59 9.50
CA GLU A 237 -26.32 -22.37 9.91
C GLU A 237 -25.76 -21.58 8.72
N PHE A 238 -25.67 -22.18 7.52
CA PHE A 238 -25.26 -21.52 6.27
C PHE A 238 -26.44 -20.97 5.45
N GLU A 239 -27.65 -20.88 6.00
CA GLU A 239 -28.78 -20.26 5.27
C GLU A 239 -28.35 -18.86 4.76
N GLY A 240 -28.53 -18.63 3.45
CA GLY A 240 -28.14 -17.38 2.77
C GLY A 240 -26.76 -17.39 2.13
N VAL A 241 -25.89 -18.32 2.50
CA VAL A 241 -24.57 -18.45 1.85
C VAL A 241 -24.74 -19.22 0.52
N PRO A 242 -24.13 -18.76 -0.60
CA PRO A 242 -24.27 -19.40 -1.91
C PRO A 242 -23.81 -20.87 -1.93
N ASP A 243 -24.67 -21.77 -2.39
CA ASP A 243 -24.40 -23.22 -2.44
C ASP A 243 -23.14 -23.56 -3.25
N SER A 244 -22.87 -22.82 -4.30
CA SER A 244 -21.67 -22.99 -5.15
C SER A 244 -20.34 -22.88 -4.38
N LEU A 245 -20.36 -22.22 -3.23
CA LEU A 245 -19.18 -22.00 -2.38
C LEU A 245 -19.09 -22.99 -1.22
N LEU A 246 -20.22 -23.57 -0.79
CA LEU A 246 -20.27 -24.44 0.39
C LEU A 246 -19.51 -25.76 0.21
N GLY A 247 -19.41 -26.28 -1.01
CA GLY A 247 -18.71 -27.54 -1.29
C GLY A 247 -17.24 -27.52 -0.85
N LYS A 248 -16.61 -26.35 -0.79
CA LYS A 248 -15.22 -26.18 -0.38
C LYS A 248 -15.01 -26.30 1.14
N PHE A 249 -16.06 -26.18 1.94
CA PHE A 249 -16.03 -26.16 3.40
C PHE A 249 -16.58 -27.45 4.03
N ARG A 250 -17.07 -28.38 3.20
CA ARG A 250 -17.70 -29.62 3.64
C ARG A 250 -16.67 -30.57 4.23
N THR A 251 -16.90 -31.01 5.47
CA THR A 251 -16.05 -31.97 6.19
C THR A 251 -16.76 -33.30 6.48
N GLY A 252 -18.07 -33.36 6.26
CA GLY A 252 -18.92 -34.52 6.44
C GLY A 252 -20.22 -34.44 5.62
N GLU A 253 -21.20 -35.34 5.85
CA GLU A 253 -22.45 -35.30 5.07
C GLU A 253 -23.26 -34.01 5.31
N GLU A 254 -23.35 -33.56 6.54
CA GLU A 254 -24.06 -32.35 6.98
C GLU A 254 -23.15 -31.40 7.78
N GLU A 255 -21.85 -31.66 7.80
CA GLU A 255 -20.87 -30.90 8.61
C GLU A 255 -19.93 -30.09 7.72
N TYR A 256 -19.72 -28.85 8.11
CA TYR A 256 -18.85 -27.89 7.44
C TYR A 256 -17.88 -27.28 8.44
N SER A 257 -16.70 -26.90 7.99
CA SER A 257 -15.74 -26.18 8.80
C SER A 257 -15.26 -24.93 8.08
N VAL A 258 -15.38 -23.78 8.74
CA VAL A 258 -14.89 -22.48 8.29
C VAL A 258 -13.74 -22.08 9.18
N ASP A 259 -12.59 -21.74 8.62
CA ASP A 259 -11.51 -21.12 9.39
C ASP A 259 -11.71 -19.59 9.39
N ALA A 260 -12.18 -19.06 10.51
CA ALA A 260 -12.39 -17.62 10.67
C ALA A 260 -11.08 -16.79 10.61
N ASN A 261 -9.91 -17.43 10.67
CA ASN A 261 -8.63 -16.77 10.42
C ASN A 261 -8.42 -16.43 8.93
N VAL A 262 -9.01 -17.20 8.04
CA VAL A 262 -8.95 -16.97 6.60
C VAL A 262 -9.99 -15.91 6.22
N THR A 263 -9.53 -14.74 5.79
CA THR A 263 -10.38 -13.56 5.55
C THR A 263 -11.55 -13.84 4.59
N PHE A 264 -11.30 -14.54 3.48
CA PHE A 264 -12.35 -14.91 2.53
C PHE A 264 -13.45 -15.76 3.19
N GLN A 265 -13.06 -16.78 3.98
CA GLN A 265 -14.02 -17.66 4.65
C GLN A 265 -14.84 -16.91 5.71
N PHE A 266 -14.18 -16.04 6.45
CA PHE A 266 -14.83 -15.16 7.42
C PHE A 266 -15.87 -14.25 6.76
N LEU A 267 -15.45 -13.48 5.74
CA LEU A 267 -16.33 -12.52 5.05
C LEU A 267 -17.51 -13.24 4.37
N LEU A 268 -17.27 -14.41 3.77
CA LEU A 268 -18.35 -15.19 3.15
C LEU A 268 -19.49 -15.47 4.14
N VAL A 269 -19.18 -15.83 5.37
CA VAL A 269 -20.21 -16.07 6.40
C VAL A 269 -20.79 -14.74 6.89
N MET A 270 -19.95 -13.76 7.20
CA MET A 270 -20.39 -12.49 7.77
C MET A 270 -21.30 -11.68 6.85
N GLU A 271 -21.09 -11.76 5.55
CA GLU A 271 -21.86 -11.02 4.55
C GLU A 271 -23.16 -11.74 4.14
N ASN A 272 -23.18 -13.10 4.20
CA ASN A 272 -24.24 -13.87 3.58
C ASN A 272 -25.10 -14.67 4.57
N ALA A 273 -24.55 -15.15 5.70
CA ALA A 273 -25.32 -15.99 6.61
C ALA A 273 -26.49 -15.21 7.23
N ALA A 274 -27.72 -15.69 6.99
CA ALA A 274 -28.93 -15.05 7.48
C ALA A 274 -29.07 -15.18 9.02
N ASN A 275 -28.58 -16.28 9.59
CA ASN A 275 -28.63 -16.54 11.01
C ASN A 275 -27.64 -15.69 11.79
N GLU A 276 -28.15 -14.86 12.72
CA GLU A 276 -27.32 -13.97 13.57
C GLU A 276 -26.33 -14.74 14.46
N GLU A 277 -26.77 -15.87 15.06
CA GLU A 277 -25.92 -16.66 15.94
C GLU A 277 -24.75 -17.29 15.17
N THR A 278 -24.92 -17.64 13.91
CA THR A 278 -23.83 -18.10 13.04
C THR A 278 -22.79 -17.00 12.85
N ARG A 279 -23.23 -15.78 12.52
CA ARG A 279 -22.32 -14.63 12.37
C ARG A 279 -21.59 -14.33 13.68
N LYS A 280 -22.30 -14.32 14.81
CA LYS A 280 -21.73 -14.12 16.15
C LYS A 280 -20.65 -15.17 16.46
N LYS A 281 -20.95 -16.45 16.23
CA LYS A 281 -20.04 -17.57 16.47
C LYS A 281 -18.73 -17.42 15.67
N VAL A 282 -18.84 -17.07 14.39
CA VAL A 282 -17.67 -16.87 13.52
C VAL A 282 -16.91 -15.61 13.88
N TYR A 283 -17.60 -14.53 14.23
CA TYR A 283 -16.99 -13.27 14.72
C TYR A 283 -16.18 -13.52 16.00
N LEU A 284 -16.76 -14.17 17.00
CA LEU A 284 -16.08 -14.47 18.28
C LEU A 284 -14.85 -15.34 18.08
N ALA A 285 -14.91 -16.32 17.17
CA ALA A 285 -13.76 -17.16 16.84
C ALA A 285 -12.60 -16.32 16.25
N ARG A 286 -12.91 -15.41 15.33
CA ARG A 286 -11.91 -14.52 14.72
C ARG A 286 -11.30 -13.53 15.72
N ASP A 287 -12.14 -12.86 16.50
CA ASP A 287 -11.69 -11.75 17.36
C ASP A 287 -11.04 -12.22 18.67
N ASN A 288 -11.11 -13.53 18.97
CA ASN A 288 -10.39 -14.15 20.07
C ASN A 288 -9.11 -14.90 19.65
N ARG A 289 -8.69 -14.79 18.39
CA ARG A 289 -7.43 -15.42 17.94
C ARG A 289 -6.26 -14.93 18.77
N ALA A 290 -5.38 -15.84 19.12
CA ALA A 290 -4.17 -15.58 19.90
C ALA A 290 -4.40 -14.87 21.25
N ARG A 291 -5.64 -14.67 21.72
CA ARG A 291 -5.99 -13.92 22.93
C ARG A 291 -5.12 -14.29 24.13
N GLU A 292 -5.04 -15.59 24.46
CA GLU A 292 -4.35 -16.10 25.64
C GLU A 292 -2.85 -15.71 25.69
N LYS A 293 -2.22 -15.64 24.53
CA LYS A 293 -0.80 -15.34 24.40
C LYS A 293 -0.53 -13.85 24.13
N ASN A 294 -1.36 -13.22 23.33
CA ASN A 294 -1.06 -11.90 22.79
C ASN A 294 -1.48 -10.73 23.68
N LEU A 295 -2.42 -10.90 24.61
CA LEU A 295 -2.72 -9.82 25.57
C LEU A 295 -1.52 -9.49 26.46
N ALA A 296 -0.79 -10.51 26.92
CA ALA A 296 0.43 -10.31 27.71
C ALA A 296 1.56 -9.68 26.87
N ASN A 297 1.75 -10.17 25.63
CA ASN A 297 2.74 -9.62 24.71
C ASN A 297 2.42 -8.16 24.38
N LEU A 298 1.17 -7.82 24.11
CA LEU A 298 0.73 -6.45 23.83
C LEU A 298 1.03 -5.51 25.00
N LYS A 299 0.66 -5.89 26.22
CA LYS A 299 0.98 -5.13 27.43
C LYS A 299 2.47 -4.85 27.53
N LYS A 300 3.29 -5.88 27.32
CA LYS A 300 4.75 -5.78 27.34
C LYS A 300 5.28 -4.85 26.26
N MET A 301 4.77 -4.96 25.02
CA MET A 301 5.17 -4.08 23.90
C MET A 301 4.88 -2.61 24.21
N ILE A 302 3.69 -2.29 24.74
CA ILE A 302 3.30 -0.92 25.10
C ILE A 302 4.22 -0.38 26.20
N GLN A 303 4.54 -1.19 27.22
CA GLN A 303 5.46 -0.79 28.29
C GLN A 303 6.86 -0.50 27.75
N LEU A 304 7.44 -1.42 26.95
CA LEU A 304 8.76 -1.24 26.34
C LEU A 304 8.82 0.01 25.45
N ARG A 305 7.81 0.25 24.61
CA ARG A 305 7.71 1.43 23.78
C ARG A 305 7.65 2.73 24.58
N SER A 306 6.85 2.74 25.65
CA SER A 306 6.77 3.89 26.56
C SER A 306 8.11 4.18 27.24
N GLU A 307 8.84 3.14 27.66
CA GLU A 307 10.16 3.26 28.28
C GLU A 307 11.21 3.76 27.30
N ILE A 308 11.28 3.19 26.09
CA ILE A 308 12.14 3.66 25.01
C ILE A 308 11.89 5.14 24.71
N ALA A 309 10.62 5.53 24.50
CA ALA A 309 10.27 6.91 24.19
C ALA A 309 10.73 7.88 25.28
N ARG A 310 10.47 7.57 26.55
CA ARG A 310 10.90 8.39 27.70
C ARG A 310 12.42 8.50 27.79
N THR A 311 13.13 7.38 27.64
CA THR A 311 14.61 7.38 27.70
C THR A 311 15.21 8.22 26.57
N LEU A 312 14.57 8.25 25.40
CA LEU A 312 14.94 9.10 24.25
C LEU A 312 14.47 10.56 24.38
N GLY A 313 13.73 10.91 25.44
CA GLY A 313 13.25 12.28 25.71
C GLY A 313 11.95 12.67 25.01
N TYR A 314 11.17 11.68 24.53
CA TYR A 314 9.83 11.92 23.98
C TYR A 314 8.73 11.82 25.04
N GLY A 315 7.67 12.58 24.85
CA GLY A 315 6.50 12.55 25.75
C GLY A 315 5.74 11.21 25.69
N SER A 316 5.72 10.59 24.50
CA SER A 316 5.05 9.32 24.27
C SER A 316 5.68 8.57 23.08
N TRP A 317 5.34 7.28 22.92
CA TRP A 317 5.71 6.51 21.74
C TRP A 317 5.01 7.07 20.46
N ALA A 318 3.77 7.57 20.60
CA ALA A 318 3.08 8.21 19.50
C ALA A 318 3.84 9.46 19.00
N ASP A 319 4.41 10.27 19.90
CA ASP A 319 5.23 11.43 19.51
C ASP A 319 6.54 10.99 18.85
N TYR A 320 7.19 9.93 19.37
CA TYR A 320 8.38 9.35 18.75
C TYR A 320 8.12 8.90 17.32
N GLU A 321 7.04 8.15 17.07
CA GLU A 321 6.71 7.64 15.75
C GLU A 321 6.30 8.75 14.77
N THR A 322 5.49 9.71 15.24
CA THR A 322 4.93 10.76 14.36
C THR A 322 5.88 11.93 14.11
N GLU A 323 6.98 12.08 14.87
CA GLU A 323 7.99 13.14 14.63
C GLU A 323 8.46 13.18 13.17
N VAL A 324 8.70 12.01 12.57
CA VAL A 324 9.21 11.88 11.19
C VAL A 324 8.10 11.78 10.14
N ARG A 325 6.83 11.84 10.57
CA ARG A 325 5.65 11.82 9.71
C ARG A 325 5.09 13.24 9.50
N MET A 326 4.07 13.39 8.66
CA MET A 326 3.42 14.69 8.43
C MET A 326 2.75 15.24 9.69
N ALA A 327 2.15 14.37 10.50
CA ALA A 327 1.45 14.75 11.73
C ALA A 327 2.38 15.38 12.78
N LYS A 328 3.69 15.09 12.78
CA LYS A 328 4.73 15.64 13.67
C LYS A 328 4.61 15.26 15.15
N ASN A 329 3.41 15.02 15.67
CA ASN A 329 3.16 14.55 17.03
C ASN A 329 1.83 13.79 17.11
N GLY A 330 1.69 12.96 18.15
CA GLY A 330 0.50 12.14 18.36
C GLY A 330 -0.78 12.94 18.56
N ALA A 331 -0.69 14.10 19.21
CA ALA A 331 -1.85 14.97 19.46
C ALA A 331 -2.44 15.52 18.16
N THR A 332 -1.61 15.92 17.19
CA THR A 332 -2.05 16.38 15.87
C THR A 332 -2.75 15.25 15.09
N ALA A 333 -2.18 14.03 15.13
CA ALA A 333 -2.80 12.87 14.50
C ALA A 333 -4.17 12.54 15.12
N LEU A 334 -4.25 12.55 16.44
CA LEU A 334 -5.52 12.27 17.15
C LEU A 334 -6.57 13.35 16.89
N ALA A 335 -6.21 14.63 16.92
CA ALA A 335 -7.12 15.74 16.62
C ALA A 335 -7.70 15.63 15.19
N PHE A 336 -6.91 15.20 14.22
CA PHE A 336 -7.38 14.93 12.87
C PHE A 336 -8.44 13.81 12.86
N LEU A 337 -8.18 12.68 13.53
CA LEU A 337 -9.13 11.57 13.59
C LEU A 337 -10.45 11.95 14.29
N GLU A 338 -10.38 12.74 15.37
CA GLU A 338 -11.57 13.23 16.06
C GLU A 338 -12.41 14.17 15.18
N ARG A 339 -11.77 15.00 14.35
CA ARG A 339 -12.48 15.82 13.35
C ARG A 339 -13.19 14.95 12.32
N LEU A 340 -12.52 13.92 11.78
CA LEU A 340 -13.14 12.98 10.84
C LEU A 340 -14.30 12.22 11.50
N LYS A 341 -14.10 11.71 12.72
CA LYS A 341 -15.15 11.02 13.48
C LYS A 341 -16.39 11.89 13.62
N THR A 342 -16.21 13.15 13.99
CA THR A 342 -17.31 14.11 14.14
C THR A 342 -18.00 14.40 12.81
N GLY A 343 -17.22 14.62 11.74
CA GLY A 343 -17.76 14.87 10.40
C GLY A 343 -18.56 13.69 9.84
N LEU A 344 -18.14 12.46 10.15
CA LEU A 344 -18.81 11.22 9.70
C LEU A 344 -20.06 10.85 10.50
N GLU A 345 -20.28 11.46 11.67
CA GLU A 345 -21.36 11.08 12.59
C GLU A 345 -22.74 11.07 11.95
N PRO A 346 -23.19 12.11 11.20
CA PRO A 346 -24.52 12.10 10.59
C PRO A 346 -24.70 10.93 9.61
N ARG A 347 -23.70 10.67 8.78
CA ARG A 347 -23.73 9.59 7.81
C ARG A 347 -23.75 8.23 8.48
N PHE A 348 -22.89 8.01 9.47
CA PHE A 348 -22.82 6.80 10.25
C PHE A 348 -24.17 6.46 10.90
N ARG A 349 -24.84 7.44 11.51
CA ARG A 349 -26.16 7.23 12.10
C ARG A 349 -27.22 6.87 11.07
N ALA A 350 -27.26 7.58 9.95
CA ALA A 350 -28.21 7.27 8.87
C ALA A 350 -28.03 5.83 8.33
N GLU A 351 -26.78 5.39 8.17
CA GLU A 351 -26.48 4.01 7.75
C GLU A 351 -26.86 2.99 8.83
N LEU A 352 -26.65 3.28 10.12
CA LEU A 352 -27.09 2.40 11.20
C LEU A 352 -28.61 2.27 11.26
N ASP A 353 -29.36 3.33 10.98
CA ASP A 353 -30.82 3.26 10.94
C ASP A 353 -31.31 2.37 9.78
N GLU A 354 -30.66 2.41 8.63
CA GLU A 354 -30.89 1.47 7.53
C GLU A 354 -30.55 0.02 7.94
N PHE A 355 -29.45 -0.18 8.65
CA PHE A 355 -29.07 -1.51 9.14
C PHE A 355 -30.08 -2.05 10.16
N LYS A 356 -30.63 -1.22 11.05
CA LYS A 356 -31.72 -1.61 11.95
C LYS A 356 -32.95 -2.06 11.17
N ARG A 357 -33.33 -1.34 10.10
CA ARG A 357 -34.46 -1.72 9.22
C ARG A 357 -34.21 -3.10 8.58
N ILE A 358 -33.00 -3.31 8.02
CA ILE A 358 -32.64 -4.58 7.37
C ILE A 358 -32.64 -5.71 8.40
N LYS A 359 -32.04 -5.48 9.57
CA LYS A 359 -32.00 -6.49 10.64
C LYS A 359 -33.39 -6.86 11.11
N ALA A 360 -34.27 -5.90 11.31
CA ALA A 360 -35.66 -6.16 11.73
C ALA A 360 -36.45 -6.97 10.71
N ALA A 361 -36.12 -6.88 9.42
CA ALA A 361 -36.72 -7.66 8.35
C ALA A 361 -36.10 -9.06 8.18
N SER A 362 -34.93 -9.32 8.79
CA SER A 362 -34.18 -10.58 8.62
C SER A 362 -34.71 -11.67 9.53
N LYS A 363 -34.86 -12.89 8.98
CA LYS A 363 -35.20 -14.09 9.77
C LYS A 363 -34.07 -14.40 10.78
N GLY A 364 -34.46 -14.81 12.00
CA GLY A 364 -33.49 -15.22 13.03
C GLY A 364 -32.77 -14.06 13.73
N SER A 365 -33.25 -12.82 13.60
CA SER A 365 -32.80 -11.71 14.42
C SER A 365 -33.23 -11.91 15.88
N THR A 366 -32.27 -11.81 16.81
CA THR A 366 -32.48 -12.03 18.25
C THR A 366 -32.67 -10.71 19.02
N THR A 367 -32.20 -9.59 18.45
CA THR A 367 -32.31 -8.26 19.07
C THR A 367 -32.60 -7.19 18.01
N PRO A 368 -33.27 -6.07 18.37
CA PRO A 368 -33.50 -4.96 17.44
C PRO A 368 -32.23 -4.13 17.17
N GLU A 369 -31.21 -4.24 18.01
CA GLU A 369 -29.99 -3.45 17.89
C GLU A 369 -29.01 -4.11 16.91
N VAL A 370 -28.29 -3.30 16.15
CA VAL A 370 -27.22 -3.75 15.25
C VAL A 370 -25.99 -4.06 16.08
N ASN A 371 -25.61 -5.33 16.14
CA ASN A 371 -24.40 -5.77 16.80
C ASN A 371 -23.20 -5.69 15.84
N ILE A 372 -21.99 -5.76 16.38
CA ILE A 372 -20.77 -5.68 15.57
C ILE A 372 -20.66 -6.81 14.53
N TRP A 373 -21.22 -7.99 14.77
CA TRP A 373 -21.27 -9.10 13.81
C TRP A 373 -22.36 -8.94 12.73
N ASP A 374 -23.25 -7.95 12.84
CA ASP A 374 -24.33 -7.74 11.88
C ASP A 374 -23.97 -6.77 10.76
N TRP A 375 -23.00 -5.87 10.99
CA TRP A 375 -22.78 -4.77 10.07
C TRP A 375 -22.38 -5.21 8.66
N TRP A 376 -21.57 -6.30 8.50
CA TRP A 376 -21.22 -6.84 7.17
C TRP A 376 -22.45 -7.35 6.44
N TYR A 377 -23.28 -8.14 7.14
CA TYR A 377 -24.53 -8.66 6.58
C TYR A 377 -25.47 -7.53 6.18
N CYS A 378 -25.70 -6.57 7.06
CA CYS A 378 -26.57 -5.44 6.79
C CYS A 378 -26.02 -4.57 5.64
N ALA A 379 -24.73 -4.35 5.58
CA ALA A 379 -24.09 -3.61 4.50
C ALA A 379 -24.25 -4.30 3.15
N GLU A 380 -24.06 -5.63 3.10
CA GLU A 380 -24.25 -6.41 1.87
C GLU A 380 -25.71 -6.45 1.44
N LYS A 381 -26.65 -6.65 2.37
CA LYS A 381 -28.09 -6.59 2.07
C LYS A 381 -28.52 -5.21 1.58
N LEU A 382 -28.01 -4.14 2.16
CA LEU A 382 -28.29 -2.78 1.70
C LEU A 382 -27.81 -2.58 0.25
N ARG A 383 -26.63 -3.05 -0.09
CA ARG A 383 -26.13 -3.01 -1.46
C ARG A 383 -27.00 -3.79 -2.42
N GLN A 384 -27.36 -5.02 -2.05
CA GLN A 384 -28.21 -5.88 -2.86
C GLN A 384 -29.63 -5.32 -3.07
N GLU A 385 -30.27 -4.78 -2.02
CA GLU A 385 -31.63 -4.24 -2.08
C GLU A 385 -31.72 -2.94 -2.89
N LYS A 386 -30.77 -2.00 -2.69
CA LYS A 386 -30.89 -0.66 -3.23
C LYS A 386 -30.20 -0.45 -4.58
N TYR A 387 -29.13 -1.19 -4.85
CA TYR A 387 -28.26 -0.81 -5.97
C TYR A 387 -28.18 -1.86 -7.08
N GLN A 388 -28.43 -3.14 -6.82
CA GLN A 388 -28.53 -4.24 -7.80
C GLN A 388 -27.44 -4.20 -8.90
N VAL A 389 -26.22 -3.80 -8.54
CA VAL A 389 -25.11 -3.71 -9.51
C VAL A 389 -24.53 -5.10 -9.72
N ASP A 390 -24.65 -5.60 -10.96
CA ASP A 390 -23.95 -6.80 -11.39
C ASP A 390 -22.49 -6.45 -11.73
N ALA A 391 -21.60 -6.52 -10.73
CA ALA A 391 -20.19 -6.25 -10.89
C ALA A 391 -19.50 -7.22 -11.87
N GLU A 392 -20.00 -8.47 -11.98
CA GLU A 392 -19.48 -9.45 -12.93
C GLU A 392 -19.85 -9.08 -14.38
N ALA A 393 -21.06 -8.56 -14.60
CA ALA A 393 -21.47 -8.08 -15.92
C ALA A 393 -20.64 -6.88 -16.40
N LEU A 394 -20.00 -6.13 -15.50
CA LEU A 394 -19.13 -5.01 -15.86
C LEU A 394 -17.78 -5.44 -16.41
N ARG A 395 -17.30 -6.64 -16.15
CA ARG A 395 -15.98 -7.12 -16.63
C ARG A 395 -15.82 -7.03 -18.14
N VAL A 396 -16.89 -7.18 -18.88
CA VAL A 396 -16.86 -7.11 -20.37
C VAL A 396 -16.32 -5.79 -20.89
N TYR A 397 -16.41 -4.71 -20.11
CA TYR A 397 -15.90 -3.38 -20.48
C TYR A 397 -14.41 -3.19 -20.18
N PHE A 398 -13.77 -4.13 -19.43
CA PHE A 398 -12.42 -4.00 -18.92
C PHE A 398 -11.49 -5.13 -19.38
N PRO A 399 -11.30 -5.33 -20.70
CA PRO A 399 -10.27 -6.26 -21.16
C PRO A 399 -8.89 -5.71 -20.83
N TYR A 400 -8.05 -6.55 -20.17
CA TYR A 400 -6.76 -6.15 -19.60
C TYR A 400 -5.87 -5.31 -20.51
N GLU A 401 -5.65 -5.75 -21.75
CA GLU A 401 -4.77 -5.04 -22.69
C GLU A 401 -5.32 -3.63 -23.05
N LYS A 402 -6.64 -3.47 -23.07
CA LYS A 402 -7.28 -2.17 -23.32
C LYS A 402 -7.18 -1.26 -22.09
N VAL A 403 -7.36 -1.81 -20.90
CA VAL A 403 -7.17 -1.09 -19.65
C VAL A 403 -5.72 -0.62 -19.52
N LEU A 404 -4.76 -1.49 -19.76
CA LEU A 404 -3.33 -1.17 -19.72
C LEU A 404 -2.97 -0.05 -20.70
N GLN A 405 -3.38 -0.17 -21.95
CA GLN A 405 -3.12 0.86 -22.97
C GLN A 405 -3.81 2.18 -22.62
N GLY A 406 -5.06 2.11 -22.13
CA GLY A 406 -5.82 3.29 -21.72
C GLY A 406 -5.14 4.01 -20.53
N MET A 407 -4.71 3.27 -19.55
CA MET A 407 -3.94 3.78 -18.41
C MET A 407 -2.67 4.48 -18.90
N PHE A 408 -1.86 3.84 -19.75
CA PHE A 408 -0.65 4.46 -20.30
C PHE A 408 -0.96 5.77 -21.03
N ASN A 409 -1.98 5.79 -21.90
CA ASN A 409 -2.36 6.99 -22.63
C ASN A 409 -2.77 8.15 -21.71
N ILE A 410 -3.46 7.85 -20.58
CA ILE A 410 -3.85 8.85 -19.58
C ILE A 410 -2.61 9.43 -18.91
N TYR A 411 -1.70 8.58 -18.42
CA TYR A 411 -0.48 9.03 -17.76
C TYR A 411 0.46 9.76 -18.71
N GLU A 412 0.60 9.31 -19.96
CA GLU A 412 1.34 10.02 -21.01
C GLU A 412 0.79 11.42 -21.25
N ARG A 413 -0.54 11.54 -21.29
CA ARG A 413 -1.23 12.81 -21.48
C ARG A 413 -0.98 13.76 -20.30
N ILE A 414 -1.31 13.33 -19.09
CA ILE A 414 -1.29 14.23 -17.93
C ILE A 414 0.13 14.59 -17.49
N PHE A 415 1.07 13.63 -17.50
CA PHE A 415 2.46 13.89 -17.09
C PHE A 415 3.38 14.34 -18.25
N GLY A 416 2.92 14.25 -19.50
CA GLY A 416 3.73 14.58 -20.68
C GLY A 416 4.93 13.66 -20.82
N ILE A 417 4.70 12.39 -20.67
CA ILE A 417 5.65 11.32 -20.85
C ILE A 417 5.28 10.46 -22.03
N GLN A 418 6.16 9.55 -22.39
CA GLN A 418 5.93 8.45 -23.33
C GLN A 418 6.37 7.16 -22.67
N ILE A 419 5.56 6.12 -22.74
CA ILE A 419 5.85 4.78 -22.19
C ILE A 419 6.15 3.87 -23.39
N GLN A 420 7.34 3.28 -23.39
CA GLN A 420 7.80 2.47 -24.52
C GLN A 420 8.35 1.13 -24.02
N GLU A 421 7.89 0.04 -24.61
CA GLU A 421 8.38 -1.29 -24.26
C GLU A 421 9.86 -1.46 -24.63
N VAL A 422 10.58 -2.19 -23.78
CA VAL A 422 12.02 -2.48 -23.93
C VAL A 422 12.22 -3.98 -23.85
N ASN A 423 13.03 -4.55 -24.73
CA ASN A 423 13.43 -5.95 -24.62
C ASN A 423 14.36 -6.13 -23.41
N PRO A 424 13.91 -6.77 -22.31
CA PRO A 424 14.73 -6.91 -21.13
C PRO A 424 15.82 -7.99 -21.31
N PRO A 425 17.10 -7.67 -21.08
CA PRO A 425 18.18 -8.65 -21.14
C PRO A 425 18.22 -9.58 -19.92
N SER A 426 17.52 -9.26 -18.84
CA SER A 426 17.43 -10.07 -17.62
C SER A 426 15.99 -10.12 -17.14
N LYS A 427 15.49 -11.32 -16.82
CA LYS A 427 14.16 -11.62 -16.33
C LYS A 427 14.23 -12.67 -15.23
N TYR A 428 13.41 -12.56 -14.18
CA TYR A 428 13.19 -13.65 -13.22
C TYR A 428 12.00 -14.55 -13.60
N SER A 429 11.18 -14.13 -14.57
CA SER A 429 10.05 -14.90 -15.11
C SER A 429 9.89 -14.63 -16.61
N PRO A 430 9.49 -15.64 -17.43
CA PRO A 430 9.31 -15.47 -18.88
C PRO A 430 8.35 -14.36 -19.27
N ASP A 431 7.26 -14.20 -18.52
CA ASP A 431 6.16 -13.26 -18.81
C ASP A 431 6.44 -11.82 -18.40
N LEU A 432 7.62 -11.58 -17.81
CA LEU A 432 8.00 -10.26 -17.35
C LEU A 432 8.21 -9.28 -18.49
N ARG A 433 7.50 -8.16 -18.50
CA ARG A 433 7.66 -7.07 -19.48
C ARG A 433 8.41 -5.91 -18.85
N LEU A 434 9.20 -5.19 -19.64
CA LEU A 434 9.95 -4.00 -19.22
C LEU A 434 9.54 -2.80 -20.06
N TYR A 435 9.34 -1.65 -19.41
CA TYR A 435 9.01 -0.39 -20.06
C TYR A 435 9.96 0.71 -19.63
N ALA A 436 10.29 1.60 -20.57
CA ALA A 436 10.97 2.85 -20.32
C ALA A 436 9.96 4.01 -20.30
N VAL A 437 10.12 4.91 -19.34
CA VAL A 437 9.39 6.18 -19.28
C VAL A 437 10.29 7.26 -19.80
N ILE A 438 9.82 8.02 -20.81
CA ILE A 438 10.59 9.02 -21.54
C ILE A 438 9.83 10.35 -21.45
N ASP A 439 10.51 11.43 -21.14
CA ASP A 439 9.92 12.78 -21.19
C ASP A 439 9.58 13.16 -22.63
N LYS A 440 8.33 13.48 -22.89
CA LYS A 440 7.81 13.73 -24.25
C LYS A 440 8.43 14.96 -24.92
N ASN A 441 8.78 15.97 -24.12
CA ASN A 441 9.31 17.23 -24.66
C ASN A 441 10.81 17.14 -24.97
N SER A 442 11.60 16.61 -24.02
CA SER A 442 13.05 16.54 -24.17
C SER A 442 13.52 15.25 -24.85
N GLY A 443 12.75 14.18 -24.75
CA GLY A 443 13.14 12.84 -25.14
C GLY A 443 14.07 12.14 -24.14
N ALA A 444 14.30 12.72 -22.97
CA ALA A 444 15.17 12.16 -21.92
C ALA A 444 14.50 10.98 -21.23
N PRO A 445 15.17 9.82 -21.03
CA PRO A 445 14.66 8.75 -20.18
C PRO A 445 14.52 9.21 -18.72
N LEU A 446 13.39 8.88 -18.10
CA LEU A 446 13.06 9.22 -16.71
C LEU A 446 13.19 8.04 -15.76
N GLY A 447 13.13 6.81 -16.26
CA GLY A 447 13.25 5.60 -15.49
C GLY A 447 12.65 4.42 -16.23
N MET A 448 12.56 3.28 -15.54
CA MET A 448 12.03 2.03 -16.08
C MET A 448 11.16 1.31 -15.06
N PHE A 449 10.24 0.47 -15.54
CA PHE A 449 9.48 -0.42 -14.69
C PHE A 449 9.25 -1.77 -15.34
N TYR A 450 9.37 -2.82 -14.53
CA TYR A 450 8.92 -4.16 -14.88
C TYR A 450 7.44 -4.31 -14.57
N MET A 451 6.76 -5.17 -15.32
CA MET A 451 5.37 -5.57 -15.08
C MET A 451 5.29 -7.09 -14.98
N ASP A 452 4.81 -7.56 -13.84
CA ASP A 452 4.54 -8.96 -13.50
C ASP A 452 3.06 -9.08 -13.09
N MET A 453 2.18 -9.38 -14.05
CA MET A 453 0.75 -9.07 -13.96
C MET A 453 -0.14 -10.24 -13.58
N PHE A 454 0.33 -11.49 -13.73
CA PHE A 454 -0.52 -12.66 -13.56
C PHE A 454 -0.06 -13.54 -12.41
N PRO A 455 -0.99 -14.28 -11.74
CA PRO A 455 -0.66 -15.15 -10.63
C PRO A 455 0.14 -16.38 -11.11
N ARG A 456 1.01 -16.87 -10.24
CA ARG A 456 1.71 -18.15 -10.40
C ARG A 456 2.07 -18.72 -9.01
N ALA A 457 2.41 -19.98 -8.96
CA ALA A 457 2.78 -20.64 -7.71
C ALA A 457 3.98 -19.94 -7.04
N GLY A 458 3.82 -19.62 -5.75
CA GLY A 458 4.85 -18.97 -4.93
C GLY A 458 5.08 -17.50 -5.18
N LYS A 459 4.30 -16.84 -6.03
CA LYS A 459 4.33 -15.40 -6.20
C LYS A 459 3.52 -14.71 -5.10
N TYR A 460 3.96 -13.53 -4.67
CA TYR A 460 3.20 -12.61 -3.83
C TYR A 460 1.78 -12.43 -4.37
N ASN A 461 0.79 -12.67 -3.53
CA ASN A 461 -0.61 -12.79 -3.93
C ASN A 461 -1.42 -11.47 -3.81
N HIS A 462 -0.76 -10.35 -3.48
CA HIS A 462 -1.36 -9.02 -3.48
C HIS A 462 -0.81 -8.17 -4.64
N PHE A 463 -1.24 -6.91 -4.69
CA PHE A 463 -0.74 -5.91 -5.63
C PHE A 463 0.30 -5.06 -4.91
N ALA A 464 1.39 -4.70 -5.57
CA ALA A 464 2.42 -3.83 -5.01
C ALA A 464 3.38 -3.29 -6.06
N ASN A 465 3.96 -2.13 -5.78
CA ASN A 465 5.11 -1.61 -6.50
C ASN A 465 6.38 -1.76 -5.66
N PHE A 466 7.39 -2.44 -6.18
CA PHE A 466 8.69 -2.65 -5.54
C PHE A 466 9.76 -1.77 -6.19
N SER A 467 10.41 -0.89 -5.44
CA SER A 467 11.65 -0.26 -5.91
C SER A 467 12.74 -1.31 -6.08
N ILE A 468 13.49 -1.20 -7.17
CA ILE A 468 14.70 -2.03 -7.40
C ILE A 468 15.93 -1.13 -7.33
N ILE A 469 15.89 -0.01 -8.05
CA ILE A 469 16.95 0.99 -8.11
C ILE A 469 16.30 2.35 -7.87
N ASP A 470 16.78 3.08 -6.90
CA ASP A 470 16.27 4.41 -6.59
C ASP A 470 16.99 5.50 -7.40
N GLY A 471 16.31 6.63 -7.59
CA GLY A 471 16.87 7.80 -8.27
C GLY A 471 17.87 8.55 -7.38
N LYS A 472 18.94 9.06 -7.97
CA LYS A 472 19.88 9.95 -7.29
C LYS A 472 20.80 10.71 -8.24
N ARG A 473 21.35 11.83 -7.77
CA ARG A 473 22.42 12.53 -8.47
C ARG A 473 23.78 11.97 -8.08
N LEU A 474 24.49 11.45 -9.06
CA LEU A 474 25.83 10.91 -8.90
C LEU A 474 26.86 12.03 -8.65
N GLU A 475 28.04 11.65 -8.19
CA GLU A 475 29.10 12.58 -7.85
C GLU A 475 29.65 13.36 -9.07
N ASP A 476 29.64 12.72 -10.24
CA ASP A 476 30.05 13.32 -11.52
C ASP A 476 28.96 14.20 -12.17
N GLY A 477 27.86 14.44 -11.47
CA GLY A 477 26.75 15.28 -11.91
C GLY A 477 25.69 14.58 -12.75
N ARG A 478 25.94 13.33 -13.20
CA ARG A 478 24.93 12.51 -13.89
C ARG A 478 23.81 12.14 -12.94
N TYR A 479 22.67 11.71 -13.50
CA TYR A 479 21.53 11.26 -12.71
C TYR A 479 21.24 9.77 -12.97
N GLN A 480 21.33 8.94 -11.91
CA GLN A 480 20.85 7.58 -11.96
C GLN A 480 19.33 7.58 -11.88
N ARG A 481 18.69 7.01 -12.91
CA ARG A 481 17.23 6.91 -12.96
C ARG A 481 16.72 5.67 -12.25
N PRO A 482 15.51 5.75 -11.68
CA PRO A 482 14.90 4.65 -10.97
C PRO A 482 14.53 3.48 -11.90
N THR A 483 14.49 2.28 -11.29
CA THR A 483 13.85 1.09 -11.86
C THR A 483 12.98 0.46 -10.77
N THR A 484 11.74 0.14 -11.11
CA THR A 484 10.77 -0.46 -10.19
C THR A 484 10.09 -1.68 -10.82
N SER A 485 9.37 -2.47 -10.03
CA SER A 485 8.59 -3.62 -10.50
C SER A 485 7.17 -3.56 -9.96
N LEU A 486 6.21 -3.59 -10.87
CA LEU A 486 4.79 -3.63 -10.59
C LEU A 486 4.34 -5.09 -10.54
N ILE A 487 3.84 -5.53 -9.40
CA ILE A 487 3.38 -6.89 -9.16
C ILE A 487 1.86 -6.85 -9.01
N CYS A 488 1.16 -7.59 -9.88
CA CYS A 488 -0.28 -7.74 -9.85
C CYS A 488 -0.69 -9.22 -9.96
N ASN A 489 -1.96 -9.52 -9.76
CA ASN A 489 -2.49 -10.88 -9.83
C ASN A 489 -3.85 -10.89 -10.54
N PHE A 490 -3.91 -10.27 -11.73
CA PHE A 490 -5.12 -10.25 -12.53
C PHE A 490 -5.47 -11.63 -13.06
N PRO A 491 -6.77 -11.90 -13.34
CA PRO A 491 -7.18 -13.14 -13.99
C PRO A 491 -6.38 -13.35 -15.28
N PRO A 492 -5.77 -14.54 -15.52
CA PRO A 492 -5.08 -14.80 -16.77
C PRO A 492 -6.07 -14.82 -17.93
N PRO A 493 -5.62 -14.61 -19.19
CA PRO A 493 -6.47 -14.75 -20.36
C PRO A 493 -7.18 -16.12 -20.37
N ALA A 494 -8.47 -16.12 -20.70
CA ALA A 494 -9.22 -17.36 -20.91
C ALA A 494 -8.72 -18.04 -22.19
N LYS A 495 -8.96 -19.38 -22.31
CA LYS A 495 -8.53 -20.16 -23.48
C LYS A 495 -9.03 -19.56 -24.80
N ASP A 496 -10.26 -18.99 -24.80
CA ASP A 496 -10.94 -18.47 -25.97
C ASP A 496 -11.39 -17.01 -25.79
N GLY A 497 -10.69 -16.23 -24.93
CA GLY A 497 -11.06 -14.83 -24.66
C GLY A 497 -9.99 -14.02 -23.92
N PRO A 498 -10.15 -12.70 -23.86
CA PRO A 498 -9.22 -11.84 -23.15
C PRO A 498 -9.30 -12.04 -21.63
N SER A 499 -8.25 -11.64 -20.93
CA SER A 499 -8.33 -11.39 -19.48
C SER A 499 -9.31 -10.24 -19.24
N LEU A 500 -10.31 -10.45 -18.38
CA LEU A 500 -11.32 -9.46 -18.03
C LEU A 500 -11.17 -9.04 -16.56
N MET A 501 -11.00 -7.74 -16.35
CA MET A 501 -10.80 -7.14 -15.04
C MET A 501 -12.13 -6.72 -14.40
N THR A 502 -12.19 -6.66 -13.09
CA THR A 502 -13.25 -5.94 -12.36
C THR A 502 -12.98 -4.43 -12.41
N HIS A 503 -13.95 -3.61 -12.03
CA HIS A 503 -13.72 -2.18 -11.79
C HIS A 503 -12.70 -1.95 -10.67
N GLU A 504 -12.72 -2.80 -9.63
CA GLU A 504 -11.74 -2.78 -8.54
C GLU A 504 -10.33 -3.09 -9.03
N ASP A 505 -10.15 -4.10 -9.90
CA ASP A 505 -8.86 -4.38 -10.53
C ASP A 505 -8.33 -3.17 -11.31
N VAL A 506 -9.23 -2.46 -12.03
CA VAL A 506 -8.87 -1.22 -12.75
C VAL A 506 -8.45 -0.13 -11.78
N THR A 507 -9.15 0.05 -10.67
CA THR A 507 -8.80 1.02 -9.63
C THR A 507 -7.44 0.68 -9.02
N THR A 508 -7.22 -0.60 -8.71
CA THR A 508 -5.97 -1.08 -8.11
C THR A 508 -4.76 -0.88 -9.05
N ILE A 509 -4.89 -1.16 -10.36
CA ILE A 509 -3.75 -0.94 -11.27
C ILE A 509 -3.41 0.56 -11.41
N PHE A 510 -4.40 1.45 -11.36
CA PHE A 510 -4.16 2.90 -11.34
C PHE A 510 -3.43 3.33 -10.06
N HIS A 511 -3.81 2.77 -8.91
CA HIS A 511 -3.14 2.98 -7.62
C HIS A 511 -1.67 2.56 -7.69
N GLU A 512 -1.41 1.31 -8.01
CA GLU A 512 -0.05 0.74 -8.03
C GLU A 512 0.85 1.41 -9.07
N PHE A 513 0.27 1.75 -10.22
CA PHE A 513 1.01 2.51 -11.23
C PHE A 513 1.30 3.95 -10.77
N GLY A 514 0.48 4.49 -9.88
CA GLY A 514 0.74 5.75 -9.16
C GLY A 514 2.04 5.69 -8.35
N HIS A 515 2.27 4.60 -7.61
CA HIS A 515 3.53 4.38 -6.91
C HIS A 515 4.72 4.23 -7.87
N ALA A 516 4.54 3.50 -8.97
CA ALA A 516 5.58 3.37 -9.99
C ALA A 516 5.97 4.75 -10.56
N MET A 517 5.00 5.60 -10.88
CA MET A 517 5.26 6.96 -11.35
C MET A 517 5.90 7.83 -10.26
N HIS A 518 5.51 7.69 -9.00
CA HIS A 518 6.15 8.41 -7.89
C HIS A 518 7.63 8.03 -7.77
N ALA A 519 7.98 6.76 -7.92
CA ALA A 519 9.37 6.33 -7.97
C ALA A 519 10.11 6.92 -9.19
N ILE A 520 9.53 6.82 -10.40
CA ILE A 520 10.19 7.10 -11.67
C ILE A 520 10.38 8.60 -11.94
N LEU A 521 9.40 9.43 -11.57
CA LEU A 521 9.42 10.86 -11.87
C LEU A 521 10.26 11.69 -10.91
N THR A 522 10.87 11.06 -9.89
CA THR A 522 11.70 11.75 -8.91
C THR A 522 12.85 12.52 -9.53
N GLN A 523 13.18 13.68 -8.93
CA GLN A 523 14.33 14.52 -9.25
C GLN A 523 15.21 14.79 -8.02
N ALA A 524 14.91 14.13 -6.90
CA ALA A 524 15.65 14.28 -5.65
C ALA A 524 17.14 14.02 -5.84
N LYS A 525 17.97 14.82 -5.18
CA LYS A 525 19.42 14.71 -5.25
C LYS A 525 19.94 13.46 -4.55
N TYR A 526 19.29 13.03 -3.48
CA TYR A 526 19.69 11.94 -2.60
C TYR A 526 18.70 10.78 -2.63
N VAL A 527 19.21 9.54 -2.51
CA VAL A 527 18.36 8.34 -2.47
C VAL A 527 17.39 8.38 -1.29
N ARG A 528 17.81 8.97 -0.18
CA ARG A 528 17.00 9.12 1.03
C ARG A 528 15.67 9.85 0.80
N PHE A 529 15.58 10.68 -0.23
CA PHE A 529 14.43 11.52 -0.56
C PHE A 529 13.74 11.14 -1.86
N ALA A 530 14.27 10.15 -2.58
CA ALA A 530 13.82 9.82 -3.92
C ALA A 530 12.49 9.05 -3.93
N GLY A 531 11.60 9.44 -4.83
CA GLY A 531 10.37 8.71 -5.12
C GLY A 531 9.50 8.47 -3.89
N THR A 532 9.22 7.21 -3.60
CA THR A 532 8.36 6.79 -2.47
C THR A 532 9.03 6.84 -1.10
N ASN A 533 10.31 7.32 -1.00
CA ASN A 533 10.98 7.56 0.29
C ASN A 533 10.45 8.83 0.97
N VAL A 534 9.17 8.91 1.18
CA VAL A 534 8.41 10.00 1.79
C VAL A 534 7.85 9.58 3.16
N PRO A 535 7.30 10.50 3.96
CA PRO A 535 6.61 10.13 5.20
C PRO A 535 5.52 9.07 4.97
N GLN A 536 5.41 8.13 5.91
CA GLN A 536 4.52 6.98 5.79
C GLN A 536 3.04 7.38 5.69
N ASP A 537 2.64 8.46 6.35
CA ASP A 537 1.29 9.02 6.30
C ASP A 537 1.02 9.87 5.02
N PHE A 538 1.97 9.90 4.08
CA PHE A 538 1.82 10.55 2.78
C PHE A 538 1.95 9.59 1.60
N VAL A 539 2.69 8.50 1.74
CA VAL A 539 3.11 7.65 0.61
C VAL A 539 1.94 7.16 -0.23
N GLU A 540 0.76 6.94 0.39
CA GLU A 540 -0.46 6.48 -0.28
C GLU A 540 -1.26 7.61 -0.94
N ALA A 541 -1.09 8.86 -0.51
CA ALA A 541 -1.94 9.95 -1.01
C ALA A 541 -1.85 10.18 -2.54
N PRO A 542 -0.66 10.16 -3.18
CA PRO A 542 -0.56 10.30 -4.63
C PRO A 542 -1.18 9.12 -5.42
N SER A 543 -1.08 7.90 -4.91
CA SER A 543 -1.65 6.69 -5.54
C SER A 543 -3.17 6.63 -5.36
N GLN A 544 -3.67 6.85 -4.15
CA GLN A 544 -5.10 6.95 -3.86
C GLN A 544 -5.79 8.07 -4.66
N MET A 545 -5.12 9.20 -4.88
CA MET A 545 -5.67 10.28 -5.72
C MET A 545 -5.92 9.80 -7.16
N LEU A 546 -5.11 8.88 -7.69
CA LEU A 546 -5.28 8.35 -9.04
C LEU A 546 -6.43 7.34 -9.16
N GLU A 547 -6.89 6.77 -8.06
CA GLU A 547 -8.09 5.93 -8.03
C GLU A 547 -9.35 6.71 -8.46
N TYR A 548 -9.41 8.01 -8.17
CA TYR A 548 -10.52 8.87 -8.58
C TYR A 548 -10.70 8.96 -10.11
N PHE A 549 -9.63 8.72 -10.87
CA PHE A 549 -9.69 8.68 -12.34
C PHE A 549 -10.62 7.58 -12.86
N THR A 550 -10.67 6.45 -12.15
CA THR A 550 -11.48 5.29 -12.56
C THR A 550 -12.97 5.45 -12.26
N TRP A 551 -13.36 6.55 -11.60
CA TRP A 551 -14.74 6.93 -11.33
C TRP A 551 -15.25 8.03 -12.26
N ASP A 552 -14.39 8.57 -13.10
CA ASP A 552 -14.75 9.61 -14.06
C ASP A 552 -15.17 9.02 -15.41
N LYS A 553 -16.40 9.37 -15.85
CA LYS A 553 -16.95 8.84 -17.09
C LYS A 553 -16.09 9.17 -18.31
N LYS A 554 -15.54 10.40 -18.40
CA LYS A 554 -14.71 10.85 -19.51
C LYS A 554 -13.38 10.07 -19.57
N VAL A 555 -12.83 9.75 -18.41
CA VAL A 555 -11.65 8.90 -18.31
C VAL A 555 -11.96 7.47 -18.75
N LEU A 556 -13.03 6.86 -18.20
CA LEU A 556 -13.43 5.50 -18.55
C LEU A 556 -13.77 5.37 -20.04
N ASP A 557 -14.50 6.31 -20.62
CA ASP A 557 -14.86 6.29 -22.04
C ASP A 557 -13.64 6.31 -22.99
N SER A 558 -12.48 6.75 -22.50
CA SER A 558 -11.27 6.76 -23.30
C SER A 558 -10.70 5.36 -23.57
N PHE A 559 -11.03 4.35 -22.74
CA PHE A 559 -10.50 3.00 -22.89
C PHE A 559 -11.51 1.87 -22.61
N ALA A 560 -12.50 2.09 -21.74
CA ALA A 560 -13.46 1.05 -21.36
C ALA A 560 -14.55 0.92 -22.45
N ALA A 561 -14.70 -0.30 -22.97
CA ALA A 561 -15.73 -0.65 -23.93
C ALA A 561 -15.95 -2.16 -23.93
N ASP A 562 -17.15 -2.62 -24.27
CA ASP A 562 -17.44 -4.05 -24.41
C ASP A 562 -16.46 -4.67 -25.42
N TYR A 563 -15.70 -5.69 -24.97
CA TYR A 563 -14.68 -6.33 -25.81
C TYR A 563 -15.24 -7.00 -27.06
N ARG A 564 -16.55 -7.33 -27.07
CA ARG A 564 -17.27 -7.92 -28.19
C ARG A 564 -17.78 -6.88 -29.16
N ASP A 565 -18.06 -5.66 -28.67
CA ASP A 565 -18.57 -4.52 -29.45
C ASP A 565 -17.97 -3.22 -28.89
N PRO A 566 -16.80 -2.77 -29.41
CA PRO A 566 -16.10 -1.58 -28.91
C PRO A 566 -16.89 -0.25 -29.03
N SER A 567 -18.00 -0.23 -29.75
CA SER A 567 -18.89 0.93 -29.80
C SER A 567 -19.70 1.10 -28.51
N LYS A 568 -19.87 0.03 -27.73
CA LYS A 568 -20.64 0.03 -26.48
C LYS A 568 -19.75 0.44 -25.32
N LYS A 569 -20.03 1.61 -24.77
CA LYS A 569 -19.40 2.16 -23.58
C LYS A 569 -20.22 1.80 -22.32
N ILE A 570 -19.61 1.96 -21.14
CA ILE A 570 -20.33 1.76 -19.88
C ILE A 570 -21.49 2.76 -19.82
N PRO A 571 -22.73 2.29 -19.64
CA PRO A 571 -23.88 3.19 -19.48
C PRO A 571 -23.71 4.11 -18.26
N PRO A 572 -24.01 5.43 -18.38
CA PRO A 572 -23.88 6.36 -17.26
C PRO A 572 -24.64 5.94 -15.99
N GLU A 573 -25.79 5.29 -16.18
CA GLU A 573 -26.65 4.81 -15.12
C GLU A 573 -25.97 3.74 -14.27
N ILE A 574 -25.24 2.83 -14.91
CA ILE A 574 -24.51 1.75 -14.22
C ILE A 574 -23.36 2.34 -13.39
N LEU A 575 -22.64 3.31 -13.94
CA LEU A 575 -21.57 3.98 -13.19
C LEU A 575 -22.12 4.75 -12.00
N THR A 576 -23.28 5.40 -12.15
CA THR A 576 -23.99 6.10 -11.08
C THR A 576 -24.42 5.11 -9.98
N GLN A 577 -24.99 3.96 -10.36
CA GLN A 577 -25.40 2.92 -9.44
C GLN A 577 -24.20 2.30 -8.71
N LEU A 578 -23.10 2.01 -9.42
CA LEU A 578 -21.86 1.50 -8.85
C LEU A 578 -21.30 2.45 -7.80
N ARG A 579 -21.26 3.75 -8.12
CA ARG A 579 -20.80 4.79 -7.18
C ARG A 579 -21.72 4.91 -5.97
N ALA A 580 -23.03 4.84 -6.17
CA ALA A 580 -23.99 4.87 -5.08
C ALA A 580 -23.87 3.65 -4.17
N ALA A 581 -23.61 2.46 -4.75
CA ALA A 581 -23.34 1.24 -3.99
C ALA A 581 -22.03 1.33 -3.17
N ASP A 582 -20.97 1.87 -3.76
CA ASP A 582 -19.70 2.12 -3.05
C ASP A 582 -19.90 3.08 -1.87
N LEU A 583 -20.67 4.15 -2.08
CA LEU A 583 -20.92 5.13 -1.05
C LEU A 583 -21.87 4.65 0.05
N ALA A 584 -22.71 3.65 -0.21
CA ALA A 584 -23.84 3.27 0.66
C ALA A 584 -23.47 2.93 2.10
N THR A 585 -22.23 2.54 2.36
CA THR A 585 -21.75 2.09 3.68
C THR A 585 -20.44 2.76 4.10
N LYS A 586 -20.07 3.87 3.45
CA LYS A 586 -18.79 4.57 3.72
C LYS A 586 -18.73 5.16 5.12
N GLY A 587 -19.85 5.59 5.70
CA GLY A 587 -19.92 6.06 7.07
C GLY A 587 -19.51 4.98 8.08
N CYS A 588 -20.12 3.81 7.99
CA CYS A 588 -19.77 2.64 8.82
C CYS A 588 -18.33 2.18 8.56
N PHE A 589 -17.93 2.08 7.28
CA PHE A 589 -16.57 1.68 6.92
C PHE A 589 -15.52 2.58 7.56
N TYR A 590 -15.61 3.91 7.36
CA TYR A 590 -14.62 4.82 7.93
C TYR A 590 -14.69 4.89 9.45
N ARG A 591 -15.87 4.85 10.07
CA ARG A 591 -15.98 4.80 11.54
C ARG A 591 -15.27 3.56 12.12
N ARG A 592 -15.37 2.42 11.43
CA ARG A 592 -14.61 1.22 11.80
C ARG A 592 -13.10 1.44 11.65
N GLN A 593 -12.63 2.02 10.54
CA GLN A 593 -11.20 2.32 10.36
C GLN A 593 -10.69 3.32 11.42
N LEU A 594 -11.47 4.36 11.71
CA LEU A 594 -11.15 5.34 12.77
C LEU A 594 -11.07 4.69 14.14
N SER A 595 -11.89 3.66 14.43
CA SER A 595 -11.84 2.97 15.72
C SER A 595 -10.47 2.32 15.96
N PHE A 596 -9.88 1.69 14.96
CA PHE A 596 -8.52 1.14 15.03
C PHE A 596 -7.45 2.23 15.11
N ALA A 597 -7.60 3.31 14.34
CA ALA A 597 -6.64 4.40 14.32
C ALA A 597 -6.58 5.16 15.66
N ILE A 598 -7.74 5.45 16.25
CA ILE A 598 -7.84 6.10 17.57
C ILE A 598 -7.33 5.16 18.65
N LEU A 599 -7.68 3.86 18.58
CA LEU A 599 -7.14 2.85 19.50
C LEU A 599 -5.62 2.81 19.45
N ASP A 600 -5.03 2.68 18.26
CA ASP A 600 -3.58 2.60 18.07
C ASP A 600 -2.87 3.82 18.67
N LEU A 601 -3.28 5.04 18.32
CA LEU A 601 -2.69 6.26 18.88
C LEU A 601 -2.86 6.34 20.40
N THR A 602 -4.04 6.00 20.92
CA THR A 602 -4.33 6.08 22.36
C THR A 602 -3.47 5.09 23.16
N LEU A 603 -3.30 3.86 22.66
CA LEU A 603 -2.43 2.86 23.27
C LEU A 603 -0.97 3.33 23.36
N HIS A 604 -0.54 4.21 22.48
CA HIS A 604 0.84 4.70 22.37
C HIS A 604 1.05 6.13 22.92
N SER A 605 -0.01 6.76 23.46
CA SER A 605 0.06 8.14 23.99
C SER A 605 0.30 8.24 25.51
N GLY A 606 0.61 7.11 26.16
CA GLY A 606 0.85 7.04 27.60
C GLY A 606 -0.39 6.60 28.37
N LEU A 607 -0.41 5.33 28.78
CA LEU A 607 -1.50 4.74 29.56
C LEU A 607 -1.25 4.84 31.06
N THR A 608 -2.34 4.98 31.83
CA THR A 608 -2.31 4.84 33.28
C THR A 608 -2.10 3.37 33.67
N ALA A 609 -1.73 3.13 34.94
CA ALA A 609 -1.56 1.77 35.46
C ALA A 609 -2.86 0.95 35.35
N ASP A 610 -4.01 1.56 35.61
CA ASP A 610 -5.31 0.89 35.54
C ASP A 610 -5.66 0.50 34.09
N GLN A 611 -5.43 1.38 33.13
CA GLN A 611 -5.62 1.10 31.69
C GLN A 611 -4.72 -0.06 31.20
N LEU A 612 -3.46 -0.10 31.68
CA LEU A 612 -2.54 -1.20 31.38
C LEU A 612 -2.93 -2.50 32.05
N ASN A 613 -3.57 -2.47 33.23
CA ASN A 613 -3.97 -3.68 33.95
C ASN A 613 -5.15 -4.38 33.26
N ASP A 614 -6.13 -3.62 32.75
CA ASP A 614 -7.23 -4.16 31.95
C ASP A 614 -7.23 -3.58 30.52
N LEU A 615 -6.14 -3.87 29.83
CA LEU A 615 -5.91 -3.36 28.47
C LEU A 615 -7.00 -3.81 27.49
N ASN A 616 -7.56 -5.01 27.67
CA ASN A 616 -8.62 -5.51 26.81
C ASN A 616 -9.93 -4.73 26.97
N ALA A 617 -10.39 -4.52 28.22
CA ALA A 617 -11.60 -3.73 28.45
C ALA A 617 -11.41 -2.27 28.02
N PHE A 618 -10.24 -1.70 28.27
CA PHE A 618 -9.90 -0.36 27.78
C PHE A 618 -9.95 -0.26 26.26
N SER A 619 -9.39 -1.23 25.54
CA SER A 619 -9.42 -1.28 24.08
C SER A 619 -10.84 -1.43 23.53
N ASN A 620 -11.63 -2.35 24.10
CA ASN A 620 -13.02 -2.58 23.71
C ASN A 620 -13.89 -1.34 23.93
N LYS A 621 -13.64 -0.59 25.00
CA LYS A 621 -14.30 0.69 25.26
C LYS A 621 -14.06 1.69 24.12
N ILE A 622 -12.79 1.90 23.71
CA ILE A 622 -12.45 2.81 22.62
C ILE A 622 -13.10 2.37 21.31
N LEU A 623 -12.99 1.08 20.97
CA LEU A 623 -13.61 0.54 19.75
C LEU A 623 -15.12 0.79 19.72
N GLY A 624 -15.80 0.58 20.84
CA GLY A 624 -17.25 0.76 20.98
C GLY A 624 -17.69 2.23 20.95
N GLU A 625 -16.90 3.14 21.48
CA GLU A 625 -17.18 4.59 21.44
C GLU A 625 -17.03 5.18 20.03
N VAL A 626 -16.24 4.56 19.18
CA VAL A 626 -15.97 5.08 17.83
C VAL A 626 -16.85 4.39 16.78
N PHE A 627 -17.10 3.08 16.92
CA PHE A 627 -17.88 2.31 15.95
C PHE A 627 -19.03 1.57 16.64
N LEU A 628 -18.97 0.26 16.71
CA LEU A 628 -19.95 -0.60 17.37
C LEU A 628 -19.29 -1.31 18.56
N PRO A 629 -19.97 -1.45 19.71
CA PRO A 629 -19.40 -2.12 20.86
C PRO A 629 -19.01 -3.57 20.53
N PRO A 630 -17.74 -3.97 20.75
CA PRO A 630 -17.38 -5.38 20.70
C PRO A 630 -18.12 -6.19 21.78
N ASP A 631 -18.30 -7.49 21.54
CA ASP A 631 -18.80 -8.40 22.59
C ASP A 631 -17.80 -8.39 23.78
N PRO A 632 -18.26 -8.28 25.01
CA PRO A 632 -17.37 -8.26 26.19
C PRO A 632 -16.43 -9.46 26.29
N GLY A 633 -16.79 -10.58 25.65
CA GLY A 633 -15.97 -11.79 25.58
C GLY A 633 -14.88 -11.74 24.51
N THR A 634 -14.71 -10.64 23.75
CA THR A 634 -13.71 -10.53 22.69
C THR A 634 -12.43 -9.82 23.11
N ALA A 635 -11.36 -10.12 22.41
CA ALA A 635 -10.04 -9.49 22.55
C ALA A 635 -9.50 -9.07 21.18
N THR A 636 -10.26 -8.26 20.46
CA THR A 636 -9.92 -7.75 19.10
C THR A 636 -8.48 -7.21 19.04
N VAL A 637 -8.04 -6.51 20.07
CA VAL A 637 -6.69 -5.95 20.16
C VAL A 637 -5.58 -7.01 20.18
N ALA A 638 -5.87 -8.23 20.66
CA ALA A 638 -4.91 -9.34 20.66
C ALA A 638 -4.65 -9.92 19.25
N SER A 639 -5.54 -9.63 18.30
CA SER A 639 -5.42 -10.03 16.89
C SER A 639 -5.11 -8.85 15.96
N PHE A 640 -4.86 -7.65 16.51
CA PHE A 640 -4.57 -6.45 15.73
C PHE A 640 -3.10 -6.43 15.29
N GLY A 641 -2.77 -7.15 14.21
CA GLY A 641 -1.40 -7.34 13.72
C GLY A 641 -0.66 -6.05 13.37
N HIS A 642 -1.36 -5.00 12.91
CA HIS A 642 -0.73 -3.70 12.59
C HIS A 642 0.04 -3.09 13.77
N ILE A 643 -0.31 -3.44 15.00
CA ILE A 643 0.34 -2.90 16.20
C ILE A 643 1.82 -3.28 16.32
N THR A 644 2.29 -4.32 15.61
CA THR A 644 3.70 -4.73 15.61
C THR A 644 4.56 -3.85 14.71
N ASN A 645 4.19 -3.70 13.44
CA ASN A 645 5.01 -3.02 12.42
C ASN A 645 4.52 -1.61 12.08
N TYR A 646 3.33 -1.23 12.55
CA TYR A 646 2.64 0.02 12.19
C TYR A 646 2.20 0.82 13.41
N SER A 647 2.89 0.62 14.55
CA SER A 647 2.54 1.24 15.83
C SER A 647 2.43 2.76 15.73
N ALA A 648 1.37 3.32 16.35
CA ALA A 648 1.01 4.73 16.24
C ALA A 648 0.97 5.25 14.79
N GLY A 649 0.60 4.37 13.84
CA GLY A 649 0.66 4.62 12.41
C GLY A 649 -0.63 4.41 11.64
N TYR A 650 -1.60 3.72 12.23
CA TYR A 650 -2.83 3.34 11.52
C TYR A 650 -3.65 4.56 11.04
N TYR A 651 -3.51 5.71 11.69
CA TYR A 651 -4.13 6.97 11.27
C TYR A 651 -3.73 7.39 9.85
N GLY A 652 -2.55 6.94 9.39
CA GLY A 652 -1.98 7.30 8.09
C GLY A 652 -2.89 6.96 6.91
N TYR A 653 -3.69 5.90 7.01
CA TYR A 653 -4.66 5.54 5.96
C TYR A 653 -5.72 6.62 5.75
N ALA A 654 -6.41 7.05 6.80
CA ALA A 654 -7.39 8.12 6.71
C ALA A 654 -6.75 9.48 6.41
N TRP A 655 -5.52 9.69 6.88
CA TRP A 655 -4.75 10.90 6.60
C TRP A 655 -4.41 11.02 5.12
N ALA A 656 -3.92 9.94 4.51
CA ALA A 656 -3.60 9.87 3.09
C ALA A 656 -4.86 10.02 2.21
N ASP A 657 -5.98 9.37 2.58
CA ASP A 657 -7.26 9.50 1.89
C ASP A 657 -7.77 10.97 1.87
N ALA A 658 -7.64 11.67 3.00
CA ALA A 658 -8.03 13.07 3.07
C ALA A 658 -7.18 13.95 2.15
N ILE A 659 -5.87 13.69 2.06
CA ILE A 659 -4.97 14.39 1.13
C ILE A 659 -5.32 14.03 -0.32
N ALA A 660 -5.52 12.74 -0.62
CA ALA A 660 -5.87 12.25 -1.94
C ALA A 660 -7.16 12.89 -2.47
N SER A 661 -8.20 12.96 -1.62
CA SER A 661 -9.47 13.63 -1.95
C SER A 661 -9.27 15.12 -2.25
N ASP A 662 -8.45 15.80 -1.45
CA ASP A 662 -8.18 17.22 -1.65
C ASP A 662 -7.41 17.47 -2.94
N MET A 663 -6.42 16.62 -3.25
CA MET A 663 -5.68 16.66 -4.51
C MET A 663 -6.59 16.35 -5.71
N ALA A 664 -7.45 15.33 -5.63
CA ALA A 664 -8.41 14.99 -6.67
C ALA A 664 -9.38 16.15 -6.97
N SER A 665 -9.77 16.92 -5.93
CA SER A 665 -10.65 18.07 -6.07
C SER A 665 -10.09 19.17 -6.99
N VAL A 666 -8.77 19.25 -7.17
CA VAL A 666 -8.13 20.20 -8.09
C VAL A 666 -8.41 19.80 -9.53
N PHE A 667 -8.30 18.51 -9.85
CA PHE A 667 -8.65 17.97 -11.16
C PHE A 667 -10.15 18.12 -11.44
N GLN A 668 -11.01 17.79 -10.48
CA GLN A 668 -12.47 17.91 -10.65
C GLN A 668 -12.93 19.32 -11.02
N ARG A 669 -12.21 20.35 -10.58
CA ARG A 669 -12.50 21.76 -10.92
C ARG A 669 -11.82 22.25 -12.19
N ALA A 670 -10.91 21.47 -12.76
CA ALA A 670 -10.20 21.84 -13.98
C ALA A 670 -11.12 21.74 -15.22
N PRO A 671 -10.89 22.55 -16.28
CA PRO A 671 -11.71 22.51 -17.49
C PRO A 671 -11.79 21.14 -18.17
N ASP A 672 -10.66 20.40 -18.20
CA ASP A 672 -10.59 19.06 -18.77
C ASP A 672 -10.76 17.93 -17.74
N GLY A 673 -11.11 18.28 -16.47
CA GLY A 673 -11.27 17.32 -15.38
C GLY A 673 -9.98 16.55 -15.13
N PHE A 674 -10.10 15.24 -14.90
CA PHE A 674 -8.95 14.35 -14.65
C PHE A 674 -8.00 14.20 -15.86
N LEU A 675 -8.37 14.66 -17.03
CA LEU A 675 -7.52 14.66 -18.23
C LEU A 675 -6.80 16.01 -18.46
N ASP A 676 -6.88 16.95 -17.52
CA ASP A 676 -6.24 18.26 -17.62
C ASP A 676 -4.71 18.16 -17.53
N THR A 677 -4.05 18.55 -18.61
CA THR A 677 -2.59 18.43 -18.75
C THR A 677 -1.81 19.46 -17.91
N LYS A 678 -2.40 20.60 -17.59
CA LYS A 678 -1.75 21.62 -16.75
C LYS A 678 -1.71 21.16 -15.31
N ILE A 679 -2.83 20.63 -14.81
CA ILE A 679 -2.91 20.06 -13.46
C ILE A 679 -2.03 18.84 -13.35
N GLY A 680 -2.04 17.94 -14.35
CA GLY A 680 -1.16 16.76 -14.38
C GLY A 680 0.34 17.14 -14.35
N ARG A 681 0.76 18.18 -15.10
CA ARG A 681 2.13 18.70 -15.02
C ARG A 681 2.46 19.28 -13.66
N LYS A 682 1.56 20.05 -13.06
CA LYS A 682 1.71 20.58 -11.73
C LYS A 682 1.85 19.47 -10.69
N LEU A 683 1.06 18.39 -10.81
CA LEU A 683 1.17 17.21 -9.97
C LEU A 683 2.55 16.54 -10.10
N ARG A 684 3.03 16.35 -11.33
CA ARG A 684 4.36 15.83 -11.60
C ARG A 684 5.45 16.66 -10.94
N ASP A 685 5.40 18.00 -11.10
CA ASP A 685 6.48 18.90 -10.69
C ASP A 685 6.47 19.18 -9.18
N GLU A 686 5.28 19.34 -8.58
CA GLU A 686 5.13 19.69 -7.15
C GLU A 686 5.18 18.48 -6.22
N ILE A 687 4.71 17.30 -6.67
CA ILE A 687 4.60 16.10 -5.83
C ILE A 687 5.64 15.06 -6.25
N TYR A 688 5.51 14.49 -7.45
CA TYR A 688 6.33 13.35 -7.85
C TYR A 688 7.82 13.67 -8.01
N ALA A 689 8.15 14.79 -8.63
CA ALA A 689 9.54 15.20 -8.82
C ALA A 689 10.25 15.51 -7.50
N GLN A 690 9.51 15.99 -6.52
CA GLN A 690 10.06 16.40 -5.23
C GLN A 690 10.37 15.22 -4.32
N GLY A 691 9.54 14.15 -4.32
CA GLY A 691 9.63 13.12 -3.30
C GLY A 691 9.66 13.74 -1.91
N ASN A 692 10.70 13.45 -1.11
CA ASN A 692 10.92 14.05 0.20
C ASN A 692 12.09 15.06 0.22
N SER A 693 12.48 15.60 -0.94
CA SER A 693 13.58 16.60 -1.04
C SER A 693 13.28 17.91 -0.28
N ARG A 694 12.01 18.20 -0.05
CA ARG A 694 11.48 19.25 0.83
C ARG A 694 10.35 18.67 1.70
N ASP A 695 9.86 19.43 2.68
CA ASP A 695 8.71 18.99 3.46
C ASP A 695 7.49 18.77 2.54
N VAL A 696 6.87 17.59 2.64
CA VAL A 696 5.75 17.20 1.75
C VAL A 696 4.54 18.11 1.90
N SER A 697 4.35 18.77 3.06
CA SER A 697 3.31 19.77 3.24
C SER A 697 3.48 20.96 2.28
N ILE A 698 4.72 21.39 2.03
CA ILE A 698 5.04 22.44 1.06
C ILE A 698 4.70 21.96 -0.37
N SER A 699 4.98 20.70 -0.68
CA SER A 699 4.64 20.11 -1.97
C SER A 699 3.14 20.05 -2.20
N ILE A 700 2.37 19.63 -1.17
CA ILE A 700 0.91 19.60 -1.20
C ILE A 700 0.34 21.02 -1.37
N GLU A 701 0.78 21.99 -0.56
CA GLU A 701 0.33 23.38 -0.68
C GLU A 701 0.68 23.99 -2.04
N GLY A 702 1.87 23.67 -2.57
CA GLY A 702 2.28 24.05 -3.91
C GLY A 702 1.33 23.50 -4.98
N PHE A 703 0.98 22.23 -4.89
CA PHE A 703 0.01 21.60 -5.80
C PHE A 703 -1.41 22.14 -5.64
N LEU A 704 -1.91 22.26 -4.41
CA LEU A 704 -3.26 22.75 -4.13
C LEU A 704 -3.42 24.26 -4.42
N GLY A 705 -2.35 25.05 -4.28
CA GLY A 705 -2.38 26.52 -4.30
C GLY A 705 -3.00 27.12 -3.02
N ARG A 706 -3.19 26.32 -1.98
CA ARG A 706 -3.76 26.66 -0.67
C ARG A 706 -3.37 25.62 0.37
N LYS A 707 -3.67 25.87 1.62
CA LYS A 707 -3.56 24.84 2.68
C LYS A 707 -4.54 23.69 2.42
N GLN A 708 -4.14 22.51 2.89
CA GLN A 708 -4.96 21.29 2.83
C GLN A 708 -6.28 21.46 3.60
N SER A 709 -7.35 20.84 3.07
CA SER A 709 -8.67 20.77 3.68
C SER A 709 -9.19 19.33 3.71
N ILE A 710 -10.01 19.00 4.72
CA ILE A 710 -10.72 17.71 4.79
C ILE A 710 -12.10 17.74 4.12
N GLU A 711 -12.62 18.92 3.76
CA GLU A 711 -13.95 19.05 3.15
C GLU A 711 -14.11 18.22 1.88
N PRO A 712 -13.14 18.17 0.94
CA PRO A 712 -13.25 17.30 -0.23
C PRO A 712 -13.40 15.83 0.14
N PHE A 713 -12.73 15.37 1.19
CA PHE A 713 -12.89 14.00 1.70
C PHE A 713 -14.30 13.78 2.28
N LEU A 714 -14.78 14.69 3.14
CA LEU A 714 -16.13 14.58 3.71
C LEU A 714 -17.19 14.55 2.59
N LYS A 715 -17.05 15.43 1.60
CA LYS A 715 -17.92 15.41 0.42
C LYS A 715 -17.81 14.11 -0.38
N HIS A 716 -16.60 13.58 -0.56
CA HIS A 716 -16.38 12.31 -1.27
C HIS A 716 -17.11 11.15 -0.58
N VAL A 717 -17.12 11.11 0.73
CA VAL A 717 -17.84 10.07 1.50
C VAL A 717 -19.33 10.39 1.71
N GLY A 718 -19.88 11.40 1.02
CA GLY A 718 -21.30 11.73 0.97
C GLY A 718 -21.79 12.56 2.14
N ILE A 719 -20.93 13.39 2.70
CA ILE A 719 -21.29 14.41 3.69
C ILE A 719 -21.25 15.77 3.01
N GLU A 720 -22.37 16.49 3.00
CA GLU A 720 -22.51 17.82 2.39
C GLU A 720 -21.95 18.93 3.29
#